data_492f2dafc9a6ceb733fd7bf2fa14d52e
#
_entry.id   492f2dafc9a6ceb733fd7bf2fa14d52e
#
_cell.length_a   1.000
_cell.length_b   1.000
_cell.length_c   1.000
_cell.angle_alpha   90.00
_cell.angle_beta   90.00
_cell.angle_gamma   90.00
#
_symmetry.space_group_name_H-M   'P 1'
#
loop_
_entity.id
_entity.type
_entity.pdbx_description
1 polymer ?
#
loop_
_entity_poly.entity_id
_entity_poly.type
_entity_poly.pdbx_seq_one_letter_code
_entity_poly.pdbx_strand_id
1 'polypeptide(L)'
;MGYDTSALRSATGRVASAIAAMLSFLATASAEPVDPRFPAELRAGPDSPAPARRLSARIRQLEDEREQLLQKISVLPQHDPKFMADHLGFHSLFDDPGSAGNLPLHRLLFKANRPLEIGAIALAPAFNPLEYGGNPYAFPRRFRIEVLEEGAEAFVTVVDWMQEDFPDPGPYPVFFSDINRIAREIRITVAKDVQQSGAAYYALGEVYLFRQTADARVGANMATWGDDSLTVMASDSFGMKPLWSLEYLNDGAAGFGFPLSDATVESDDLLVTFKEGEPAGGQVQVILDLGKVKPIGRIHFWPAEAPHLLALPSFGFPQKVLVELSAGPGFNRPKKIVSKNVGDRMFRDNLFSVVGTSYNARFVRITMEGFPEYRGQRILGLGEILVSQNEYIHSIGCKITANGLPKEALEQLPRLVDGCSRHRRIMSQGEWIRGLAKRRPLDRRLAAVEQELAVARARLRRVQLQWSIWIGGLLCLGLLCAMVLQRLQRRRVLGQLKWRITRDLHDEVGSSLGSIALTTEQLEHLAPPGEMKEELTDLSLMAREACASLREVVWVIDQKTIRLPALLHKLVERAERVLGRTGLAVDLPQDCPDLVVSLTAKRHLIMFFKEVVHNCARHAHATLAQLSVTASDGQLRISVADNGCGFDPVSVSDGWGLASMRQRAEELGGAMKLRSHPGEGTTVELEIPLDALRNEPRRAYKTSN
;
A
#
# COMPACT_ATOMS: atom_id res chain seq x y z
N MET A 1 -50.13 -26.20 -25.23
CA MET A 1 -49.38 -25.09 -24.53
C MET A 1 -48.06 -25.66 -24.05
N GLY A 2 -47.05 -25.69 -24.90
CA GLY A 2 -45.70 -26.09 -24.57
C GLY A 2 -44.86 -24.84 -24.34
N TYR A 3 -44.52 -24.60 -23.08
CA TYR A 3 -43.57 -23.52 -22.75
C TYR A 3 -42.16 -23.99 -23.08
N ASP A 4 -41.51 -23.24 -23.95
CA ASP A 4 -40.10 -23.45 -24.28
C ASP A 4 -39.22 -23.16 -23.05
N THR A 5 -38.94 -24.19 -22.25
CA THR A 5 -38.08 -24.14 -21.10
C THR A 5 -36.59 -24.16 -21.49
N SER A 6 -36.25 -24.22 -22.77
CA SER A 6 -34.89 -24.33 -23.28
C SER A 6 -34.10 -23.02 -23.13
N ALA A 7 -34.75 -21.88 -23.31
CA ALA A 7 -34.12 -20.57 -23.14
C ALA A 7 -33.78 -20.24 -21.65
N LEU A 8 -34.64 -20.70 -20.73
CA LEU A 8 -34.37 -20.56 -19.28
C LEU A 8 -33.24 -21.47 -18.82
N ARG A 9 -33.17 -22.72 -19.31
CA ARG A 9 -32.07 -23.66 -19.02
C ARG A 9 -30.73 -23.18 -19.59
N SER A 10 -30.72 -22.51 -20.77
CA SER A 10 -29.49 -21.99 -21.34
C SER A 10 -28.98 -20.73 -20.62
N ALA A 11 -29.85 -19.89 -20.08
CA ALA A 11 -29.48 -18.70 -19.31
C ALA A 11 -28.95 -19.08 -17.91
N THR A 12 -29.63 -20.02 -17.22
CA THR A 12 -29.15 -20.53 -15.92
C THR A 12 -27.89 -21.35 -16.06
N GLY A 13 -27.70 -22.12 -17.15
CA GLY A 13 -26.47 -22.84 -17.45
C GLY A 13 -25.26 -21.92 -17.68
N ARG A 14 -25.44 -20.80 -18.39
CA ARG A 14 -24.37 -19.82 -18.62
C ARG A 14 -23.99 -19.06 -17.35
N VAL A 15 -24.96 -18.74 -16.49
CA VAL A 15 -24.69 -18.11 -15.18
C VAL A 15 -23.96 -19.09 -14.26
N ALA A 16 -24.37 -20.35 -14.21
CA ALA A 16 -23.70 -21.40 -13.44
C ALA A 16 -22.25 -21.65 -13.92
N SER A 17 -22.04 -21.70 -15.26
CA SER A 17 -20.69 -21.80 -15.84
C SER A 17 -19.80 -20.60 -15.55
N ALA A 18 -20.34 -19.37 -15.59
CA ALA A 18 -19.59 -18.16 -15.24
C ALA A 18 -19.21 -18.13 -13.75
N ILE A 19 -20.10 -18.58 -12.87
CA ILE A 19 -19.84 -18.72 -11.43
C ILE A 19 -18.80 -19.79 -11.20
N ALA A 20 -18.87 -20.95 -11.86
CA ALA A 20 -17.88 -22.03 -11.74
C ALA A 20 -16.47 -21.61 -12.27
N ALA A 21 -16.41 -20.90 -13.38
CA ALA A 21 -15.16 -20.33 -13.92
C ALA A 21 -14.54 -19.28 -12.99
N MET A 22 -15.36 -18.43 -12.38
CA MET A 22 -14.93 -17.43 -11.41
C MET A 22 -14.45 -18.08 -10.10
N LEU A 23 -15.10 -19.15 -9.63
CA LEU A 23 -14.69 -19.95 -8.49
C LEU A 23 -13.38 -20.70 -8.76
N SER A 24 -13.18 -21.23 -9.95
CA SER A 24 -11.94 -21.91 -10.38
C SER A 24 -10.78 -20.92 -10.48
N PHE A 25 -10.99 -19.73 -11.05
CA PHE A 25 -9.97 -18.67 -11.14
C PHE A 25 -9.55 -18.14 -9.76
N LEU A 26 -10.49 -18.03 -8.82
CA LEU A 26 -10.20 -17.61 -7.43
C LEU A 26 -9.50 -18.69 -6.62
N ALA A 27 -9.77 -19.97 -6.89
CA ALA A 27 -9.08 -21.10 -6.26
C ALA A 27 -7.61 -21.22 -6.72
N THR A 28 -7.30 -20.89 -7.99
CA THR A 28 -5.92 -20.90 -8.52
C THR A 28 -5.11 -19.69 -8.09
N ALA A 29 -5.75 -18.54 -7.83
CA ALA A 29 -5.07 -17.34 -7.33
C ALA A 29 -4.64 -17.43 -5.85
N SER A 30 -5.05 -18.44 -5.10
CA SER A 30 -4.74 -18.63 -3.67
C SER A 30 -3.56 -19.57 -3.39
N ALA A 31 -2.96 -20.19 -4.38
CA ALA A 31 -1.86 -21.14 -4.24
C ALA A 31 -0.50 -20.53 -4.57
N GLU A 32 -0.05 -19.51 -3.82
CA GLU A 32 1.37 -19.16 -3.78
C GLU A 32 2.12 -20.14 -2.85
N PRO A 33 3.35 -20.59 -3.21
CA PRO A 33 4.15 -21.46 -2.37
C PRO A 33 4.46 -20.79 -1.03
N VAL A 34 4.13 -21.50 0.05
CA VAL A 34 4.39 -21.04 1.42
C VAL A 34 5.89 -21.12 1.69
N ASP A 35 6.53 -19.99 1.98
CA ASP A 35 7.94 -19.90 2.36
C ASP A 35 8.20 -20.82 3.60
N PRO A 36 9.11 -21.81 3.51
CA PRO A 36 9.36 -22.77 4.58
C PRO A 36 9.95 -22.15 5.87
N ARG A 37 10.40 -20.91 5.83
CA ARG A 37 10.97 -20.17 6.96
C ARG A 37 9.95 -19.72 8.00
N PHE A 38 8.65 -19.84 7.73
CA PHE A 38 7.62 -19.41 8.68
C PHE A 38 7.24 -20.50 9.69
N PRO A 39 6.90 -20.12 10.95
CA PRO A 39 6.38 -21.05 11.97
C PRO A 39 5.18 -21.85 11.47
N ALA A 40 5.09 -23.11 11.91
CA ALA A 40 4.03 -24.05 11.46
C ALA A 40 2.61 -23.52 11.69
N GLU A 41 2.40 -22.70 12.70
CA GLU A 41 1.11 -22.05 13.04
C GLU A 41 0.61 -21.08 11.96
N LEU A 42 1.53 -20.52 11.16
CA LEU A 42 1.21 -19.63 10.03
C LEU A 42 1.06 -20.38 8.69
N ARG A 43 1.33 -21.69 8.68
CA ARG A 43 1.22 -22.58 7.50
C ARG A 43 -0.17 -23.17 7.33
N ALA A 44 -1.09 -22.99 8.31
CA ALA A 44 -2.43 -23.55 8.23
C ALA A 44 -3.16 -23.10 6.97
N GLY A 45 -3.56 -24.06 6.14
CA GLY A 45 -4.23 -23.85 4.86
C GLY A 45 -5.62 -23.18 4.99
N PRO A 46 -6.29 -22.93 3.84
CA PRO A 46 -7.54 -22.16 3.77
C PRO A 46 -8.75 -22.81 4.46
N ASP A 47 -8.65 -24.07 4.89
CA ASP A 47 -9.79 -24.85 5.41
C ASP A 47 -10.11 -24.64 6.90
N SER A 48 -9.45 -23.71 7.58
CA SER A 48 -9.71 -23.42 9.00
C SER A 48 -10.76 -22.33 9.18
N PRO A 49 -11.86 -22.58 9.92
CA PRO A 49 -13.01 -21.66 9.98
C PRO A 49 -12.82 -20.34 10.74
N ALA A 50 -11.59 -19.83 10.92
CA ALA A 50 -11.34 -18.46 11.37
C ALA A 50 -9.89 -17.97 11.14
N PRO A 51 -9.37 -17.90 9.89
CA PRO A 51 -8.02 -17.43 9.65
C PRO A 51 -7.81 -15.98 10.12
N ALA A 52 -8.82 -15.11 9.96
CA ALA A 52 -8.75 -13.71 10.39
C ALA A 52 -8.69 -13.56 11.91
N ARG A 53 -9.42 -14.36 12.70
CA ARG A 53 -9.38 -14.30 14.17
C ARG A 53 -8.04 -14.78 14.71
N ARG A 54 -7.45 -15.85 14.15
CA ARG A 54 -6.14 -16.34 14.55
C ARG A 54 -5.04 -15.36 14.20
N LEU A 55 -5.07 -14.76 13.00
CA LEU A 55 -4.14 -13.70 12.59
C LEU A 55 -4.25 -12.47 13.49
N SER A 56 -5.46 -12.03 13.85
CA SER A 56 -5.66 -10.90 14.76
C SER A 56 -5.17 -11.19 16.19
N ALA A 57 -5.29 -12.43 16.66
CA ALA A 57 -4.74 -12.85 17.93
C ALA A 57 -3.20 -12.86 17.91
N ARG A 58 -2.59 -13.39 16.83
CA ARG A 58 -1.13 -13.38 16.66
C ARG A 58 -0.58 -11.96 16.55
N ILE A 59 -1.25 -11.07 15.82
CA ILE A 59 -0.86 -9.66 15.72
C ILE A 59 -0.84 -9.02 17.11
N ARG A 60 -1.89 -9.19 17.91
CA ARG A 60 -1.91 -8.66 19.30
C ARG A 60 -0.78 -9.21 20.14
N GLN A 61 -0.54 -10.52 20.09
CA GLN A 61 0.57 -11.14 20.82
C GLN A 61 1.93 -10.55 20.41
N LEU A 62 2.15 -10.32 19.12
CA LEU A 62 3.39 -9.70 18.61
C LEU A 62 3.49 -8.21 18.99
N GLU A 63 2.37 -7.49 19.03
CA GLU A 63 2.31 -6.10 19.49
C GLU A 63 2.64 -5.99 20.99
N ASP A 64 2.09 -6.88 21.81
CA ASP A 64 2.42 -6.98 23.25
C ASP A 64 3.90 -7.32 23.45
N GLU A 65 4.44 -8.28 22.69
CA GLU A 65 5.86 -8.64 22.75
C GLU A 65 6.75 -7.45 22.32
N ARG A 66 6.37 -6.75 21.25
CA ARG A 66 7.06 -5.55 20.78
C ARG A 66 7.12 -4.47 21.87
N GLU A 67 6.01 -4.21 22.54
CA GLU A 67 5.94 -3.22 23.62
C GLU A 67 6.84 -3.61 24.79
N GLN A 68 6.81 -4.88 25.22
CA GLN A 68 7.69 -5.40 26.27
C GLN A 68 9.17 -5.29 25.90
N LEU A 69 9.53 -5.56 24.63
CA LEU A 69 10.90 -5.39 24.15
C LEU A 69 11.32 -3.93 24.16
N LEU A 70 10.48 -3.02 23.67
CA LEU A 70 10.75 -1.58 23.68
C LEU A 70 10.94 -1.07 25.11
N GLN A 71 10.13 -1.52 26.06
CA GLN A 71 10.26 -1.17 27.47
C GLN A 71 11.58 -1.66 28.07
N LYS A 72 12.02 -2.88 27.73
CA LYS A 72 13.32 -3.40 28.16
C LYS A 72 14.49 -2.67 27.51
N ILE A 73 14.34 -2.28 26.26
CA ILE A 73 15.35 -1.55 25.48
C ILE A 73 15.50 -0.11 25.96
N SER A 74 14.41 0.56 26.35
CA SER A 74 14.41 1.97 26.76
C SER A 74 15.27 2.29 27.99
N VAL A 75 15.59 1.30 28.79
CA VAL A 75 16.46 1.46 29.97
C VAL A 75 17.93 1.11 29.69
N LEU A 76 18.26 0.66 28.47
CA LEU A 76 19.60 0.30 28.05
C LEU A 76 20.21 1.39 27.18
N PRO A 77 21.53 1.63 27.29
CA PRO A 77 22.19 2.63 26.47
C PRO A 77 22.09 2.30 24.98
N GLN A 78 22.04 3.33 24.16
CA GLN A 78 22.02 3.23 22.72
C GLN A 78 23.37 3.59 22.10
N HIS A 79 23.76 2.91 21.07
CA HIS A 79 24.88 3.30 20.24
C HIS A 79 24.45 4.52 19.38
N ASP A 80 25.36 5.47 19.17
CA ASP A 80 25.10 6.64 18.31
C ASP A 80 25.54 6.33 16.88
N PRO A 81 24.60 6.15 15.92
CA PRO A 81 24.94 5.82 14.53
C PRO A 81 25.61 6.99 13.79
N LYS A 82 25.60 8.19 14.36
CA LYS A 82 26.23 9.38 13.78
C LYS A 82 27.64 9.63 14.33
N PHE A 83 28.01 8.88 15.36
CA PHE A 83 29.32 9.02 15.97
C PHE A 83 30.40 8.46 15.04
N MET A 84 31.40 9.24 14.78
CA MET A 84 32.59 8.84 14.03
C MET A 84 33.78 8.90 14.96
N ALA A 85 34.36 7.73 15.27
CA ALA A 85 35.62 7.67 16.00
C ALA A 85 36.79 8.23 15.16
N ASP A 86 37.84 8.67 15.83
CA ASP A 86 39.06 9.14 15.16
C ASP A 86 39.76 8.05 14.35
N HIS A 87 39.54 6.80 14.74
CA HIS A 87 40.13 5.61 14.16
C HIS A 87 39.10 4.48 14.14
N LEU A 88 39.43 3.44 13.41
CA LEU A 88 38.62 2.23 13.30
C LEU A 88 39.06 1.12 14.26
N GLY A 89 40.26 1.24 14.84
CA GLY A 89 40.83 0.28 15.78
C GLY A 89 42.04 -0.45 15.24
N PHE A 90 42.14 -1.74 15.52
CA PHE A 90 43.20 -2.65 15.11
C PHE A 90 42.78 -3.46 13.88
N HIS A 91 43.73 -3.68 12.97
CA HIS A 91 43.60 -4.56 11.82
C HIS A 91 44.83 -5.48 11.74
N SER A 92 44.61 -6.81 11.56
CA SER A 92 45.70 -7.75 11.30
C SER A 92 46.25 -7.57 9.88
N LEU A 93 47.45 -8.08 9.59
CA LEU A 93 47.88 -8.17 8.17
C LEU A 93 46.96 -9.08 7.37
N PHE A 94 46.97 -8.85 6.07
CA PHE A 94 46.26 -9.66 5.07
C PHE A 94 47.13 -10.91 4.81
N ASP A 95 46.58 -12.08 5.06
CA ASP A 95 47.23 -13.36 4.74
C ASP A 95 46.54 -14.03 3.53
N ASP A 96 47.33 -14.80 2.81
CA ASP A 96 46.82 -15.67 1.76
C ASP A 96 46.16 -16.90 2.42
N PRO A 97 44.89 -17.19 2.17
CA PRO A 97 44.28 -18.39 2.73
C PRO A 97 44.92 -19.60 2.08
N GLY A 98 45.83 -20.25 2.83
CA GLY A 98 46.60 -21.40 2.33
C GLY A 98 45.71 -22.50 1.76
N SER A 99 46.25 -23.25 0.82
CA SER A 99 45.58 -24.31 0.03
C SER A 99 44.99 -25.48 0.83
N ALA A 100 45.15 -25.49 2.18
CA ALA A 100 44.84 -26.63 3.03
C ALA A 100 43.65 -26.42 4.00
N GLY A 101 42.92 -25.33 3.89
CA GLY A 101 41.76 -25.09 4.77
C GLY A 101 42.08 -24.73 6.23
N ASN A 102 43.35 -24.62 6.61
CA ASN A 102 43.79 -24.13 7.91
C ASN A 102 43.85 -22.62 7.90
N LEU A 103 42.95 -21.99 8.65
CA LEU A 103 42.95 -20.53 8.81
C LEU A 103 44.22 -20.09 9.58
N PRO A 104 44.92 -19.02 9.14
CA PRO A 104 46.08 -18.49 9.84
C PRO A 104 45.69 -18.07 11.26
N LEU A 105 46.50 -18.46 12.25
CA LEU A 105 46.29 -18.08 13.63
C LEU A 105 47.09 -16.83 13.97
N HIS A 106 46.38 -15.86 14.53
CA HIS A 106 46.91 -14.60 15.01
C HIS A 106 46.79 -14.49 16.53
N ARG A 107 47.76 -13.86 17.21
CA ARG A 107 47.75 -13.71 18.64
C ARG A 107 47.91 -12.25 19.03
N LEU A 108 47.03 -11.79 19.92
CA LEU A 108 47.14 -10.55 20.67
C LEU A 108 47.54 -10.92 22.11
N LEU A 109 48.52 -10.24 22.68
CA LEU A 109 48.95 -10.44 24.03
C LEU A 109 48.96 -9.11 24.80
N PHE A 110 48.20 -9.07 25.87
CA PHE A 110 48.11 -7.97 26.81
C PHE A 110 48.94 -8.38 28.03
N LYS A 111 50.05 -7.72 28.26
CA LYS A 111 50.98 -8.00 29.36
C LYS A 111 50.92 -6.89 30.39
N ALA A 112 50.56 -7.26 31.62
CA ALA A 112 50.44 -6.34 32.73
C ALA A 112 51.75 -6.31 33.56
N ASN A 113 52.18 -5.12 33.97
CA ASN A 113 53.32 -4.93 34.85
C ASN A 113 53.02 -5.37 36.28
N ARG A 114 51.76 -5.49 36.66
CA ARG A 114 51.27 -6.01 37.94
C ARG A 114 50.00 -6.84 37.68
N PRO A 115 49.69 -7.81 38.55
CA PRO A 115 48.47 -8.62 38.37
C PRO A 115 47.20 -7.77 38.30
N LEU A 116 46.32 -8.11 37.36
CA LEU A 116 45.03 -7.45 37.15
C LEU A 116 43.88 -8.35 37.60
N GLU A 117 43.00 -7.81 38.44
CA GLU A 117 41.76 -8.48 38.89
C GLU A 117 40.69 -8.35 37.78
N ILE A 118 40.59 -9.31 36.90
CA ILE A 118 39.70 -9.27 35.75
C ILE A 118 38.35 -9.88 36.10
N GLY A 119 37.28 -9.07 36.09
CA GLY A 119 35.89 -9.51 36.26
C GLY A 119 35.19 -9.79 34.96
N ALA A 120 35.47 -9.02 33.91
CA ALA A 120 34.90 -9.18 32.60
C ALA A 120 35.84 -8.73 31.46
N ILE A 121 35.63 -9.31 30.28
CA ILE A 121 36.35 -8.93 29.05
C ILE A 121 35.31 -8.57 27.99
N ALA A 122 35.54 -7.49 27.23
CA ALA A 122 34.70 -7.20 26.11
C ALA A 122 35.51 -6.91 24.84
N LEU A 123 34.97 -7.33 23.71
CA LEU A 123 35.51 -7.07 22.38
C LEU A 123 34.56 -6.14 21.62
N ALA A 124 35.07 -5.02 21.18
CA ALA A 124 34.34 -4.12 20.29
C ALA A 124 34.60 -4.48 18.84
N PRO A 125 33.61 -4.60 17.98
CA PRO A 125 33.83 -4.68 16.54
C PRO A 125 34.41 -3.36 16.00
N ALA A 126 35.27 -3.45 15.01
CA ALA A 126 35.63 -2.31 14.20
C ALA A 126 34.42 -1.87 13.38
N PHE A 127 34.15 -0.56 13.36
CA PHE A 127 32.94 -0.05 12.82
C PHE A 127 33.22 1.17 11.92
N ASN A 128 32.84 1.06 10.63
CA ASN A 128 32.86 2.17 9.69
C ASN A 128 31.44 2.45 9.20
N PRO A 129 30.77 3.50 9.73
CA PRO A 129 29.40 3.80 9.36
C PRO A 129 29.24 4.20 7.90
N LEU A 130 30.31 4.71 7.25
CA LEU A 130 30.26 5.20 5.88
C LEU A 130 30.38 4.08 4.84
N GLU A 131 31.19 3.05 5.13
CA GLU A 131 31.49 1.98 4.16
C GLU A 131 30.57 0.77 4.30
N TYR A 132 30.10 0.46 5.51
CA TYR A 132 29.44 -0.81 5.80
C TYR A 132 27.99 -0.66 6.29
N GLY A 133 27.40 0.52 6.18
CA GLY A 133 25.99 0.74 6.56
C GLY A 133 25.65 0.33 7.99
N GLY A 134 26.62 0.39 8.89
CA GLY A 134 26.44 0.01 10.28
C GLY A 134 26.75 -1.45 10.61
N ASN A 135 27.32 -2.21 9.69
CA ASN A 135 27.80 -3.57 9.96
C ASN A 135 29.23 -3.58 10.50
N PRO A 136 29.62 -4.55 11.36
CA PRO A 136 30.98 -4.68 11.83
C PRO A 136 31.90 -5.05 10.68
N TYR A 137 33.08 -4.46 10.68
CA TYR A 137 34.10 -4.77 9.69
C TYR A 137 34.99 -5.91 10.23
N ALA A 138 34.97 -7.06 9.53
CA ALA A 138 35.85 -8.20 9.73
C ALA A 138 36.00 -8.66 11.22
N PHE A 139 34.92 -8.63 12.01
CA PHE A 139 34.95 -9.14 13.38
C PHE A 139 35.29 -10.64 13.37
N PRO A 140 36.26 -11.12 14.23
CA PRO A 140 36.68 -12.51 14.24
C PRO A 140 35.53 -13.45 14.63
N ARG A 141 35.28 -14.48 13.81
CA ARG A 141 34.24 -15.48 14.09
C ARG A 141 34.77 -16.64 14.93
N ARG A 142 36.10 -16.93 14.86
CA ARG A 142 36.73 -17.98 15.63
C ARG A 142 37.86 -17.42 16.44
N PHE A 143 37.72 -17.47 17.76
CA PHE A 143 38.72 -16.95 18.68
C PHE A 143 38.66 -17.65 20.03
N ARG A 144 39.77 -17.53 20.77
CA ARG A 144 39.92 -18.01 22.14
C ARG A 144 40.55 -16.91 22.98
N ILE A 145 40.07 -16.73 24.22
CA ILE A 145 40.64 -15.84 25.19
C ILE A 145 41.17 -16.70 26.35
N GLU A 146 42.43 -16.47 26.67
CA GLU A 146 43.16 -17.21 27.69
C GLU A 146 43.85 -16.23 28.64
N VAL A 147 43.98 -16.59 29.90
CA VAL A 147 44.63 -15.78 30.93
C VAL A 147 45.76 -16.57 31.56
N LEU A 148 46.89 -15.89 31.83
CA LEU A 148 47.99 -16.42 32.62
C LEU A 148 47.93 -15.80 34.02
N GLU A 149 47.60 -16.61 35.00
CA GLU A 149 47.48 -16.17 36.38
C GLU A 149 48.88 -15.92 36.99
N GLU A 150 48.91 -15.14 38.08
CA GLU A 150 50.17 -14.88 38.78
C GLU A 150 50.72 -16.17 39.35
N GLY A 151 52.02 -16.46 39.05
CA GLY A 151 52.69 -17.67 39.49
C GLY A 151 52.36 -18.95 38.73
N ALA A 152 51.46 -18.88 37.74
CA ALA A 152 51.17 -20.00 36.88
C ALA A 152 52.11 -20.03 35.64
N GLU A 153 52.43 -21.25 35.19
CA GLU A 153 53.24 -21.48 33.98
C GLU A 153 52.36 -21.71 32.70
N ALA A 154 51.08 -22.01 32.87
CA ALA A 154 50.17 -22.33 31.76
C ALA A 154 48.99 -21.36 31.69
N PHE A 155 48.59 -21.04 30.47
CA PHE A 155 47.36 -20.26 30.20
C PHE A 155 46.11 -21.07 30.49
N VAL A 156 45.13 -20.44 31.11
CA VAL A 156 43.80 -20.98 31.36
C VAL A 156 42.82 -20.37 30.36
N THR A 157 42.08 -21.19 29.61
CA THR A 157 41.07 -20.75 28.69
C THR A 157 39.82 -20.23 29.44
N VAL A 158 39.41 -19.01 29.18
CA VAL A 158 38.22 -18.38 29.78
C VAL A 158 37.08 -18.19 28.76
N VAL A 159 37.41 -18.11 27.47
CA VAL A 159 36.44 -18.08 26.36
C VAL A 159 36.98 -18.93 25.22
N ASP A 160 36.17 -19.80 24.66
CA ASP A 160 36.55 -20.63 23.50
C ASP A 160 35.45 -20.71 22.43
N TRP A 161 35.74 -20.13 21.27
CA TRP A 161 34.97 -20.17 20.05
C TRP A 161 35.80 -20.68 18.86
N MET A 162 36.76 -21.53 19.10
CA MET A 162 37.64 -22.04 18.02
C MET A 162 36.96 -23.14 17.18
N GLN A 163 35.98 -23.87 17.73
CA GLN A 163 35.33 -25.00 17.07
C GLN A 163 34.06 -24.61 16.32
N GLU A 164 33.44 -23.51 16.69
CA GLU A 164 32.23 -23.00 16.07
C GLU A 164 32.33 -21.49 15.83
N ASP A 165 31.58 -21.00 14.84
CA ASP A 165 31.58 -19.60 14.49
C ASP A 165 30.79 -18.77 15.52
N PHE A 166 31.43 -17.77 16.08
CA PHE A 166 30.76 -16.78 16.90
C PHE A 166 29.74 -16.01 16.04
N PRO A 167 28.50 -15.86 16.50
CA PRO A 167 27.49 -15.14 15.74
C PRO A 167 27.84 -13.66 15.58
N ASP A 168 27.69 -13.13 14.37
CA ASP A 168 27.98 -11.74 14.06
C ASP A 168 27.47 -10.78 15.15
N PRO A 169 28.30 -9.97 15.79
CA PRO A 169 27.90 -9.06 16.87
C PRO A 169 27.00 -7.90 16.35
N GLY A 170 27.01 -7.58 15.06
CA GLY A 170 26.45 -6.33 14.57
C GLY A 170 27.20 -5.14 15.18
N PRO A 171 26.58 -3.97 15.31
CA PRO A 171 27.21 -2.76 15.87
C PRO A 171 27.27 -2.78 17.41
N TYR A 172 27.39 -3.95 18.02
CA TYR A 172 27.39 -4.10 19.48
C TYR A 172 28.65 -4.73 19.99
N PRO A 173 29.16 -4.31 21.17
CA PRO A 173 30.26 -5.00 21.82
C PRO A 173 29.83 -6.41 22.26
N VAL A 174 30.78 -7.32 22.25
CA VAL A 174 30.65 -8.65 22.83
C VAL A 174 31.18 -8.61 24.26
N PHE A 175 30.40 -9.02 25.25
CA PHE A 175 30.73 -8.91 26.66
C PHE A 175 30.76 -10.28 27.34
N PHE A 176 31.89 -10.67 27.86
CA PHE A 176 32.11 -11.92 28.61
C PHE A 176 32.21 -11.59 30.11
N SER A 177 31.16 -11.91 30.85
CA SER A 177 31.13 -11.76 32.32
C SER A 177 31.74 -12.98 33.04
N ASP A 178 31.89 -12.84 34.36
CA ASP A 178 32.23 -13.93 35.26
C ASP A 178 33.63 -14.56 35.02
N ILE A 179 34.54 -13.78 34.46
CA ILE A 179 35.93 -14.22 34.26
C ILE A 179 36.60 -14.48 35.61
N ASN A 180 36.51 -13.52 36.54
CA ASN A 180 36.92 -13.63 37.94
C ASN A 180 38.30 -14.24 38.14
N ARG A 181 39.34 -13.66 37.47
CA ARG A 181 40.72 -14.13 37.48
C ARG A 181 41.71 -13.00 37.82
N ILE A 182 42.79 -13.36 38.46
CA ILE A 182 43.94 -12.45 38.69
C ILE A 182 44.99 -12.84 37.65
N ALA A 183 45.18 -12.03 36.64
CA ALA A 183 46.01 -12.34 35.49
C ALA A 183 47.19 -11.36 35.33
N ARG A 184 48.34 -11.89 34.91
CA ARG A 184 49.49 -11.10 34.44
C ARG A 184 49.49 -10.93 32.92
N GLU A 185 48.97 -11.92 32.21
CA GLU A 185 48.90 -11.87 30.76
C GLU A 185 47.53 -12.35 30.29
N ILE A 186 47.00 -11.68 29.29
CA ILE A 186 45.78 -12.07 28.58
C ILE A 186 46.15 -12.30 27.13
N ARG A 187 45.83 -13.48 26.59
CA ARG A 187 46.11 -13.86 25.22
C ARG A 187 44.78 -14.04 24.48
N ILE A 188 44.63 -13.35 23.36
CA ILE A 188 43.52 -13.57 22.45
C ILE A 188 44.08 -14.23 21.17
N THR A 189 43.68 -15.48 20.91
CA THR A 189 44.07 -16.20 19.71
C THR A 189 42.90 -16.15 18.76
N VAL A 190 43.12 -15.69 17.53
CA VAL A 190 42.10 -15.53 16.46
C VAL A 190 42.49 -16.39 15.27
N ALA A 191 41.56 -17.16 14.73
CA ALA A 191 41.68 -17.73 13.41
C ALA A 191 41.19 -16.69 12.40
N LYS A 192 42.07 -16.23 11.48
CA LYS A 192 41.75 -15.19 10.50
C LYS A 192 40.76 -15.72 9.47
N ASP A 193 39.62 -15.11 9.37
CA ASP A 193 38.60 -15.48 8.40
C ASP A 193 38.92 -14.97 7.00
N VAL A 194 38.55 -15.74 5.98
CA VAL A 194 38.61 -15.31 4.58
C VAL A 194 37.46 -14.33 4.30
N GLN A 195 37.84 -13.12 3.95
CA GLN A 195 36.88 -12.06 3.66
C GLN A 195 36.46 -12.09 2.17
N GLN A 196 35.50 -11.27 1.80
CA GLN A 196 35.02 -11.16 0.42
C GLN A 196 36.13 -10.80 -0.61
N SER A 197 37.20 -10.15 -0.15
CA SER A 197 38.39 -9.85 -0.95
C SER A 197 39.23 -11.09 -1.30
N GLY A 198 38.96 -12.25 -0.71
CA GLY A 198 39.75 -13.46 -0.83
C GLY A 198 40.96 -13.54 0.10
N ALA A 199 41.30 -12.49 0.84
CA ALA A 199 42.36 -12.47 1.84
C ALA A 199 41.84 -12.84 3.23
N ALA A 200 42.69 -13.46 4.08
CA ALA A 200 42.34 -13.79 5.44
C ALA A 200 42.84 -12.69 6.41
N TYR A 201 41.93 -12.05 7.10
CA TYR A 201 42.21 -11.01 8.09
C TYR A 201 41.03 -10.83 9.08
N TYR A 202 41.27 -10.07 10.11
CA TYR A 202 40.24 -9.61 11.04
C TYR A 202 40.55 -8.21 11.57
N ALA A 203 39.53 -7.56 12.15
CA ALA A 203 39.64 -6.27 12.78
C ALA A 203 38.87 -6.23 14.10
N LEU A 204 39.35 -5.44 15.03
CA LEU A 204 38.70 -5.13 16.31
C LEU A 204 38.78 -3.63 16.55
N GLY A 205 37.65 -3.03 17.00
CA GLY A 205 37.60 -1.62 17.39
C GLY A 205 38.38 -1.40 18.70
N GLU A 206 38.13 -2.24 19.70
CA GLU A 206 38.67 -2.07 21.05
C GLU A 206 38.61 -3.39 21.84
N VAL A 207 39.51 -3.57 22.80
CA VAL A 207 39.45 -4.63 23.81
C VAL A 207 39.37 -4.01 25.19
N TYR A 208 38.31 -4.32 25.93
CA TYR A 208 38.10 -3.86 27.29
C TYR A 208 38.43 -4.96 28.30
N LEU A 209 39.19 -4.59 29.35
CA LEU A 209 39.49 -5.45 30.50
C LEU A 209 38.87 -4.80 31.73
N PHE A 210 37.72 -5.27 32.17
CA PHE A 210 37.00 -4.66 33.28
C PHE A 210 37.40 -5.29 34.61
N ARG A 211 37.68 -4.43 35.61
CA ARG A 211 38.00 -4.85 36.96
C ARG A 211 36.83 -5.57 37.62
N GLN A 212 37.14 -6.58 38.42
CA GLN A 212 36.19 -7.21 39.32
C GLN A 212 35.86 -6.25 40.47
N THR A 213 34.57 -6.09 40.78
CA THR A 213 34.06 -5.32 41.91
C THR A 213 33.31 -6.22 42.87
N ALA A 214 33.36 -5.90 44.17
CA ALA A 214 32.69 -6.70 45.20
C ALA A 214 31.17 -6.68 45.12
N ASP A 215 30.59 -5.67 44.47
CA ASP A 215 29.12 -5.44 44.36
C ASP A 215 28.55 -5.90 43.00
N ALA A 216 29.26 -6.74 42.26
CA ALA A 216 28.89 -7.24 40.94
C ALA A 216 28.64 -6.16 39.87
N ARG A 217 29.07 -4.91 40.13
CA ARG A 217 29.14 -3.87 39.11
C ARG A 217 30.29 -4.14 38.16
N VAL A 218 30.25 -3.53 36.98
CA VAL A 218 31.41 -3.55 36.10
C VAL A 218 32.36 -2.45 36.52
N GLY A 219 33.58 -2.83 36.92
CA GLY A 219 34.58 -1.88 37.35
C GLY A 219 35.22 -1.09 36.21
N ALA A 220 36.30 -0.36 36.55
CA ALA A 220 37.01 0.44 35.56
C ALA A 220 37.64 -0.42 34.46
N ASN A 221 37.74 0.11 33.25
CA ASN A 221 38.54 -0.49 32.18
C ASN A 221 40.04 -0.32 32.49
N MET A 222 40.72 -1.44 32.68
CA MET A 222 42.16 -1.50 33.01
C MET A 222 43.03 -1.56 31.75
N ALA A 223 42.42 -1.72 30.55
CA ALA A 223 43.17 -1.82 29.30
C ALA A 223 43.52 -0.46 28.70
N THR A 224 42.98 0.64 29.20
CA THR A 224 43.13 1.97 28.59
C THR A 224 44.60 2.40 28.46
N TRP A 225 44.98 2.79 27.26
CA TRP A 225 46.30 3.29 26.93
C TRP A 225 46.66 4.54 27.74
N GLY A 226 47.89 4.58 28.26
CA GLY A 226 48.38 5.67 29.13
C GLY A 226 48.46 5.31 30.61
N ASP A 227 47.98 4.16 31.01
CA ASP A 227 48.40 3.53 32.26
C ASP A 227 49.63 2.66 31.93
N ASP A 228 50.86 3.05 32.37
CA ASP A 228 52.12 2.30 32.19
C ASP A 228 52.06 0.85 32.71
N SER A 229 50.87 0.42 33.13
CA SER A 229 50.60 -0.90 33.69
C SER A 229 50.39 -2.02 32.66
N LEU A 230 50.10 -1.69 31.41
CA LEU A 230 49.71 -2.68 30.36
C LEU A 230 50.47 -2.45 29.04
N THR A 231 51.11 -3.52 28.54
CA THR A 231 51.73 -3.53 27.19
C THR A 231 50.95 -4.44 26.27
N VAL A 232 50.60 -3.98 25.07
CA VAL A 232 49.92 -4.77 24.05
C VAL A 232 50.90 -5.16 22.93
N MET A 233 50.88 -6.43 22.56
CA MET A 233 51.69 -6.99 21.48
C MET A 233 50.79 -7.80 20.54
N ALA A 234 51.09 -7.81 19.26
CA ALA A 234 50.41 -8.60 18.24
C ALA A 234 51.40 -9.41 17.42
N SER A 235 51.01 -10.58 16.92
CA SER A 235 51.83 -11.37 15.99
C SER A 235 52.14 -10.60 14.71
N ASP A 236 51.16 -9.83 14.21
CA ASP A 236 51.27 -8.90 13.11
C ASP A 236 50.30 -7.73 13.32
N SER A 237 50.48 -6.66 12.57
CA SER A 237 49.59 -5.49 12.61
C SER A 237 49.67 -4.72 11.31
N PHE A 238 48.50 -4.41 10.73
CA PHE A 238 48.38 -3.46 9.61
C PHE A 238 48.32 -2.05 10.18
N GLY A 239 49.41 -1.30 10.05
CA GLY A 239 49.49 0.07 10.52
C GLY A 239 49.19 1.08 9.40
N MET A 240 48.07 1.79 9.51
CA MET A 240 47.70 2.86 8.60
C MET A 240 47.05 4.01 9.41
N LYS A 241 47.89 4.76 10.11
CA LYS A 241 47.40 5.92 10.87
C LYS A 241 46.83 7.00 9.96
N PRO A 242 45.73 7.67 10.34
CA PRO A 242 45.05 7.58 11.64
C PRO A 242 43.97 6.47 11.74
N LEU A 243 43.78 5.62 10.74
CA LEU A 243 42.66 4.67 10.71
C LEU A 243 42.92 3.40 11.52
N TRP A 244 44.13 2.79 11.38
CA TRP A 244 44.45 1.51 11.95
C TRP A 244 45.79 1.54 12.69
N SER A 245 45.81 1.08 13.92
CA SER A 245 47.04 0.91 14.71
C SER A 245 46.81 -0.05 15.86
N LEU A 246 47.90 -0.74 16.33
CA LEU A 246 47.83 -1.57 17.50
C LEU A 246 47.49 -0.77 18.77
N GLU A 247 47.93 0.49 18.86
CA GLU A 247 47.67 1.37 20.00
C GLU A 247 46.18 1.77 20.14
N TYR A 248 45.37 1.61 19.11
CA TYR A 248 43.94 1.88 19.13
C TYR A 248 43.12 0.72 19.70
N LEU A 249 43.75 -0.40 20.01
CA LEU A 249 43.06 -1.59 20.52
C LEU A 249 42.68 -1.47 22.01
N ASN A 250 43.28 -0.51 22.72
CA ASN A 250 43.08 -0.35 24.15
C ASN A 250 43.18 1.11 24.63
N ASP A 251 42.81 2.06 23.78
CA ASP A 251 42.81 3.50 24.11
C ASP A 251 41.50 3.97 24.75
N GLY A 252 40.48 3.13 24.77
CA GLY A 252 39.16 3.38 25.34
C GLY A 252 38.17 4.02 24.39
N ALA A 253 38.54 4.18 23.11
CA ALA A 253 37.75 4.89 22.10
C ALA A 253 37.19 3.93 21.04
N ALA A 254 36.04 3.36 21.29
CA ALA A 254 35.31 2.57 20.28
C ALA A 254 34.23 3.40 19.57
N GLY A 255 33.94 3.03 18.33
CA GLY A 255 32.97 3.71 17.45
C GLY A 255 31.53 3.68 17.89
N PHE A 256 31.20 3.46 19.14
CA PHE A 256 29.81 3.32 19.64
C PHE A 256 29.14 4.63 20.04
N GLY A 257 29.88 5.72 20.18
CA GLY A 257 29.40 6.97 20.73
C GLY A 257 29.85 7.23 22.17
N PHE A 258 29.03 7.93 22.91
CA PHE A 258 29.32 8.33 24.26
C PHE A 258 28.68 7.41 25.29
N PRO A 259 29.33 7.20 26.47
CA PRO A 259 28.73 6.45 27.57
C PRO A 259 27.62 7.27 28.26
N LEU A 260 26.52 7.46 27.56
CA LEU A 260 25.32 8.19 28.01
C LEU A 260 24.14 7.24 28.19
N SER A 261 23.31 7.53 29.21
CA SER A 261 22.04 6.83 29.40
C SER A 261 21.04 7.24 28.30
N ASP A 262 20.05 6.38 28.03
CA ASP A 262 18.98 6.71 27.07
C ASP A 262 17.94 7.66 27.68
N ALA A 263 17.84 7.72 29.01
CA ALA A 263 16.91 8.60 29.69
C ALA A 263 17.36 10.05 29.60
N THR A 264 16.46 10.91 29.12
CA THR A 264 16.70 12.36 29.09
C THR A 264 16.57 12.95 30.51
N VAL A 265 17.41 13.91 30.81
CA VAL A 265 17.38 14.69 32.06
C VAL A 265 17.31 16.17 31.75
N GLU A 266 16.74 16.95 32.66
CA GLU A 266 16.74 18.43 32.54
C GLU A 266 18.10 18.99 32.97
N SER A 267 19.12 18.76 32.15
CA SER A 267 20.43 19.39 32.35
C SER A 267 21.02 19.72 30.99
N ASP A 268 21.38 20.99 30.81
CA ASP A 268 21.99 21.52 29.60
C ASP A 268 23.51 21.62 29.76
N ASP A 269 24.25 21.50 28.65
CA ASP A 269 25.67 21.80 28.62
C ASP A 269 25.88 23.32 28.85
N LEU A 270 27.01 23.69 29.47
CA LEU A 270 27.40 25.08 29.64
C LEU A 270 27.91 25.63 28.31
N LEU A 271 27.17 26.59 27.75
CA LEU A 271 27.56 27.32 26.56
C LEU A 271 27.67 28.81 26.86
N VAL A 272 28.87 29.38 26.76
CA VAL A 272 29.15 30.77 27.03
C VAL A 272 29.60 31.47 25.75
N THR A 273 28.96 32.59 25.44
CA THR A 273 29.37 33.48 24.35
C THR A 273 30.04 34.72 24.98
N PHE A 274 31.24 35.02 24.55
CA PHE A 274 32.00 36.17 25.07
C PHE A 274 31.75 37.42 24.25
N LYS A 275 31.57 38.56 24.91
CA LYS A 275 31.56 39.88 24.30
C LYS A 275 32.98 40.31 23.89
N GLU A 276 33.04 41.36 23.07
CA GLU A 276 34.33 41.95 22.70
C GLU A 276 35.10 42.39 23.95
N GLY A 277 36.37 41.99 24.08
CA GLY A 277 37.19 42.20 25.28
C GLY A 277 37.04 41.15 26.41
N GLU A 278 36.09 40.24 26.32
CA GLU A 278 35.93 39.14 27.26
C GLU A 278 36.56 37.84 26.71
N PRO A 279 37.03 36.89 27.56
CA PRO A 279 37.22 37.09 29.00
C PRO A 279 38.41 38.04 29.30
N ALA A 280 38.37 38.75 30.42
CA ALA A 280 39.46 39.60 30.86
C ALA A 280 40.75 38.78 30.99
N GLY A 281 41.83 39.23 30.34
CA GLY A 281 43.10 38.52 30.29
C GLY A 281 43.11 37.30 29.36
N GLY A 282 42.07 37.06 28.56
CA GLY A 282 42.01 35.96 27.55
C GLY A 282 41.87 34.54 28.11
N GLN A 283 41.62 34.39 29.40
CA GLN A 283 41.54 33.06 30.07
C GLN A 283 40.32 32.94 30.97
N VAL A 284 39.81 31.72 31.09
CA VAL A 284 38.79 31.29 32.08
C VAL A 284 39.45 30.31 33.05
N GLN A 285 39.21 30.51 34.33
CA GLN A 285 39.74 29.64 35.39
C GLN A 285 38.57 29.06 36.18
N VAL A 286 38.51 27.73 36.26
CA VAL A 286 37.49 26.97 37.03
C VAL A 286 38.21 26.23 38.16
N ILE A 287 37.65 26.25 39.37
CA ILE A 287 38.20 25.57 40.54
C ILE A 287 37.12 24.65 41.15
N LEU A 288 37.41 23.36 41.23
CA LEU A 288 36.60 22.37 41.90
C LEU A 288 37.14 22.10 43.31
N ASP A 289 36.32 22.10 44.34
CA ASP A 289 36.63 21.68 45.71
C ASP A 289 35.96 20.32 45.97
N LEU A 290 36.73 19.27 46.00
CA LEU A 290 36.29 17.88 46.23
C LEU A 290 35.91 17.59 47.67
N GLY A 291 35.90 18.63 48.55
CA GLY A 291 35.53 18.55 49.96
C GLY A 291 36.62 18.01 50.87
N LYS A 292 37.30 16.99 50.44
CA LYS A 292 38.45 16.37 51.15
C LYS A 292 39.54 15.94 50.16
N VAL A 293 40.72 15.69 50.69
CA VAL A 293 41.82 15.16 49.88
C VAL A 293 41.43 13.77 49.38
N LYS A 294 41.46 13.60 48.07
CA LYS A 294 41.10 12.35 47.36
C LYS A 294 42.21 11.99 46.36
N PRO A 295 42.42 10.71 46.09
CA PRO A 295 43.31 10.30 45.00
C PRO A 295 42.65 10.65 43.66
N ILE A 296 43.41 11.22 42.74
CA ILE A 296 42.94 11.63 41.40
C ILE A 296 43.82 10.94 40.36
N GLY A 297 43.25 10.09 39.56
CA GLY A 297 43.93 9.38 38.48
C GLY A 297 43.60 9.97 37.10
N ARG A 298 42.38 10.48 36.94
CA ARG A 298 41.94 10.94 35.63
C ARG A 298 40.97 12.12 35.74
N ILE A 299 41.07 13.04 34.80
CA ILE A 299 40.13 14.15 34.62
C ILE A 299 39.65 14.13 33.18
N HIS A 300 38.34 13.96 33.00
CA HIS A 300 37.69 13.98 31.69
C HIS A 300 36.91 15.29 31.50
N PHE A 301 37.03 15.86 30.31
CA PHE A 301 36.27 17.03 29.88
C PHE A 301 35.35 16.60 28.78
N TRP A 302 34.09 16.91 28.93
CA TRP A 302 33.06 16.71 27.91
C TRP A 302 32.82 18.01 27.19
N PRO A 303 33.05 18.11 25.86
CA PRO A 303 32.64 19.27 25.07
C PRO A 303 31.11 19.36 25.02
N ALA A 304 30.63 20.59 24.90
CA ALA A 304 29.19 20.81 24.70
C ALA A 304 28.70 20.26 23.37
N GLU A 305 27.43 19.91 23.31
CA GLU A 305 26.77 19.57 22.07
C GLU A 305 26.68 20.77 21.14
N ALA A 306 27.01 20.61 19.87
CA ALA A 306 26.88 21.68 18.88
C ALA A 306 25.39 21.94 18.58
N PRO A 307 24.92 23.21 18.58
CA PRO A 307 23.55 23.51 18.24
C PRO A 307 23.26 23.15 16.77
N HIS A 308 22.19 22.37 16.58
CA HIS A 308 21.58 22.02 15.29
C HIS A 308 22.51 21.53 14.16
N LEU A 309 22.55 20.23 13.95
CA LEU A 309 23.02 19.57 12.71
C LEU A 309 24.51 19.74 12.33
N LEU A 310 25.31 20.46 13.09
CA LEU A 310 26.75 20.55 12.87
C LEU A 310 27.42 19.39 13.63
N ALA A 311 27.98 18.44 12.90
CA ALA A 311 28.87 17.42 13.46
C ALA A 311 30.22 18.06 13.84
N LEU A 312 30.21 18.91 14.85
CA LEU A 312 31.41 19.53 15.41
C LEU A 312 31.65 18.92 16.81
N PRO A 313 32.43 17.87 16.90
CA PRO A 313 32.59 17.11 18.13
C PRO A 313 33.18 17.92 19.29
N SER A 314 34.04 18.90 19.03
CA SER A 314 34.69 19.77 20.01
C SER A 314 34.08 21.19 20.05
N PHE A 315 32.75 21.30 19.88
CA PHE A 315 32.09 22.61 19.82
C PHE A 315 32.35 23.44 21.09
N GLY A 316 32.94 24.62 20.91
CA GLY A 316 33.24 25.54 22.00
C GLY A 316 34.42 25.13 22.92
N PHE A 317 35.09 24.02 22.65
CA PHE A 317 36.18 23.55 23.52
C PHE A 317 37.41 24.46 23.38
N PRO A 318 38.09 24.82 24.51
CA PRO A 318 39.25 25.74 24.50
C PRO A 318 40.48 25.09 23.84
N GLN A 319 41.33 25.92 23.20
CA GLN A 319 42.55 25.43 22.55
C GLN A 319 43.64 25.00 23.53
N LYS A 320 43.68 25.59 24.73
CA LYS A 320 44.64 25.23 25.78
C LYS A 320 43.92 24.95 27.08
N VAL A 321 44.30 23.86 27.72
CA VAL A 321 43.82 23.49 29.05
C VAL A 321 45.03 23.22 29.95
N LEU A 322 45.12 23.92 31.07
CA LEU A 322 46.09 23.69 32.13
C LEU A 322 45.36 23.18 33.36
N VAL A 323 45.75 22.04 33.85
CA VAL A 323 45.23 21.44 35.10
C VAL A 323 46.27 21.47 36.18
N GLU A 324 45.87 21.96 37.35
CA GLU A 324 46.72 22.04 38.55
C GLU A 324 45.97 21.41 39.73
N LEU A 325 46.68 20.61 40.50
CA LEU A 325 46.14 19.92 41.69
C LEU A 325 46.76 20.46 42.94
N SER A 326 45.96 20.67 43.99
CA SER A 326 46.44 21.16 45.28
C SER A 326 45.67 20.52 46.46
N ALA A 327 46.37 20.32 47.57
CA ALA A 327 45.75 19.92 48.83
C ALA A 327 45.07 21.11 49.55
N GLY A 328 45.50 22.36 49.27
CA GLY A 328 44.98 23.58 49.88
C GLY A 328 44.44 24.59 48.86
N PRO A 329 43.56 25.53 49.31
CA PRO A 329 42.84 26.43 48.41
C PRO A 329 43.74 27.51 47.77
N GLY A 330 44.92 27.81 48.35
CA GLY A 330 45.84 28.84 47.87
C GLY A 330 46.72 28.44 46.70
N PHE A 331 46.78 27.18 46.31
CA PHE A 331 47.67 26.65 45.26
C PHE A 331 49.14 27.08 45.39
N ASN A 332 49.64 27.21 46.62
CA ASN A 332 50.98 27.72 46.89
C ASN A 332 52.11 26.81 46.36
N ARG A 333 51.85 25.55 46.15
CA ARG A 333 52.70 24.57 45.47
C ARG A 333 51.85 23.61 44.64
N PRO A 334 51.21 24.11 43.59
CA PRO A 334 50.38 23.22 42.80
C PRO A 334 51.27 22.22 42.06
N LYS A 335 50.73 21.03 41.87
CA LYS A 335 51.29 20.06 40.94
C LYS A 335 50.71 20.32 39.58
N LYS A 336 51.54 20.71 38.62
CA LYS A 336 51.09 20.93 37.23
C LYS A 336 51.03 19.59 36.53
N ILE A 337 49.86 19.18 36.10
CA ILE A 337 49.68 17.85 35.51
C ILE A 337 49.81 17.91 34.01
N VAL A 338 49.19 18.87 33.36
CA VAL A 338 49.22 18.99 31.88
C VAL A 338 48.99 20.43 31.43
N SER A 339 49.80 20.85 30.46
CA SER A 339 49.46 21.95 29.57
C SER A 339 49.46 21.38 28.16
N LYS A 340 48.31 21.14 27.59
CA LYS A 340 48.19 20.68 26.20
C LYS A 340 47.61 21.80 25.33
N ASN A 341 48.22 22.01 24.14
CA ASN A 341 47.58 22.64 23.04
C ASN A 341 46.59 21.64 22.43
N VAL A 342 45.35 21.96 22.56
CA VAL A 342 44.24 21.14 22.04
C VAL A 342 44.00 21.47 20.55
N GLY A 343 44.58 22.60 20.05
CA GLY A 343 44.25 23.28 18.81
C GLY A 343 44.51 22.55 17.50
N ASP A 344 45.32 21.47 17.48
CA ASP A 344 45.66 20.78 16.22
C ASP A 344 45.05 19.37 16.08
N ARG A 345 44.31 18.93 17.06
CA ARG A 345 43.56 17.67 16.96
C ARG A 345 42.06 17.96 16.96
N MET A 346 41.41 17.79 15.84
CA MET A 346 39.97 17.60 15.83
C MET A 346 39.69 16.38 16.74
N PHE A 347 39.16 16.64 17.95
CA PHE A 347 38.69 15.56 18.82
C PHE A 347 37.45 14.96 18.15
N ARG A 348 37.67 13.86 17.44
CA ARG A 348 36.56 13.04 17.01
C ARG A 348 35.97 12.28 18.20
N ASP A 349 36.82 11.96 19.22
CA ASP A 349 36.41 11.25 20.44
C ASP A 349 35.55 12.05 21.41
N ASN A 350 35.41 13.34 21.23
CA ASN A 350 34.64 14.22 22.10
C ASN A 350 34.98 14.16 23.61
N LEU A 351 36.04 13.48 24.00
CA LEU A 351 36.49 13.38 25.36
C LEU A 351 37.96 13.79 25.44
N PHE A 352 38.18 14.90 26.09
CA PHE A 352 39.55 15.27 26.44
C PHE A 352 39.89 14.69 27.80
N SER A 353 40.87 13.82 27.85
CA SER A 353 41.34 13.18 29.08
C SER A 353 42.71 13.66 29.50
N VAL A 354 42.81 14.00 30.75
CA VAL A 354 44.10 14.23 31.43
C VAL A 354 44.33 13.06 32.36
N VAL A 355 45.34 12.26 32.07
CA VAL A 355 45.73 11.10 32.88
C VAL A 355 46.92 11.50 33.73
N GLY A 356 46.88 11.27 35.03
CA GLY A 356 47.98 11.48 35.97
C GLY A 356 48.24 10.21 36.78
N THR A 357 49.45 10.04 37.23
CA THR A 357 49.74 9.05 38.27
C THR A 357 49.07 9.50 39.55
N SER A 358 48.20 8.69 40.17
CA SER A 358 47.44 8.93 41.41
C SER A 358 47.94 10.03 42.32
N TYR A 359 47.43 11.24 42.18
CA TYR A 359 47.79 12.38 43.03
C TYR A 359 46.70 12.64 44.03
N ASN A 360 47.11 12.83 45.30
CA ASN A 360 46.19 13.19 46.36
C ASN A 360 45.96 14.72 46.34
N ALA A 361 44.76 15.15 46.03
CA ALA A 361 44.37 16.56 46.03
C ALA A 361 42.93 16.76 46.51
N ARG A 362 42.63 17.95 47.02
CA ARG A 362 41.26 18.42 47.31
C ARG A 362 40.78 19.41 46.26
N PHE A 363 41.69 20.25 45.76
CA PHE A 363 41.34 21.30 44.81
C PHE A 363 41.91 20.98 43.44
N VAL A 364 41.09 21.17 42.42
CA VAL A 364 41.45 21.06 41.01
C VAL A 364 41.22 22.39 40.37
N ARG A 365 42.29 23.03 39.87
CA ARG A 365 42.22 24.29 39.12
C ARG A 365 42.43 24.01 37.65
N ILE A 366 41.50 24.49 36.83
CA ILE A 366 41.51 24.31 35.39
C ILE A 366 41.53 25.68 34.75
N THR A 367 42.63 26.00 34.05
CA THR A 367 42.78 27.24 33.31
C THR A 367 42.65 26.95 31.83
N MET A 368 41.76 27.67 31.16
CA MET A 368 41.38 27.51 29.76
C MET A 368 41.67 28.77 28.96
N GLU A 369 42.31 28.61 27.79
CA GLU A 369 42.70 29.70 26.90
C GLU A 369 42.39 29.32 25.43
N GLY A 370 42.29 30.34 24.57
CA GLY A 370 42.09 30.13 23.13
C GLY A 370 40.69 29.63 22.79
N PHE A 371 39.70 30.45 22.96
CA PHE A 371 38.32 30.12 22.72
C PHE A 371 37.99 30.19 21.21
N PRO A 372 37.38 29.16 20.61
CA PRO A 372 37.03 29.17 19.20
C PRO A 372 35.97 30.20 18.88
N GLU A 373 35.94 30.63 17.64
CA GLU A 373 34.93 31.57 17.14
C GLU A 373 33.79 30.82 16.47
N TYR A 374 32.58 31.23 16.80
CA TYR A 374 31.36 30.77 16.16
C TYR A 374 30.47 31.99 15.85
N ARG A 375 30.08 32.15 14.57
CA ARG A 375 29.32 33.32 14.09
C ARG A 375 29.89 34.65 14.48
N GLY A 376 31.24 34.77 14.46
CA GLY A 376 31.94 36.00 14.79
C GLY A 376 32.06 36.30 16.30
N GLN A 377 31.69 35.36 17.16
CA GLN A 377 31.83 35.52 18.62
C GLN A 377 32.66 34.35 19.19
N ARG A 378 33.51 34.66 20.17
CA ARG A 378 34.26 33.62 20.91
C ARG A 378 33.30 32.88 21.81
N ILE A 379 33.43 31.55 21.84
CA ILE A 379 32.58 30.69 22.63
C ILE A 379 33.38 29.74 23.52
N LEU A 380 32.83 29.41 24.69
CA LEU A 380 33.25 28.28 25.53
C LEU A 380 32.08 27.32 25.67
N GLY A 381 32.27 26.06 25.27
CA GLY A 381 31.30 25.00 25.41
C GLY A 381 31.86 23.81 26.20
N LEU A 382 31.23 23.47 27.32
CA LEU A 382 31.57 22.34 28.17
C LEU A 382 30.28 21.63 28.62
N GLY A 383 30.28 20.29 28.52
CA GLY A 383 29.17 19.48 29.03
C GLY A 383 29.42 19.09 30.49
N GLU A 384 30.57 18.50 30.79
CA GLU A 384 30.85 18.00 32.14
C GLU A 384 32.37 17.94 32.42
N ILE A 385 32.76 18.03 33.69
CA ILE A 385 34.15 17.86 34.18
C ILE A 385 34.15 16.73 35.19
N LEU A 386 34.60 15.53 34.79
CA LEU A 386 34.69 14.35 35.64
C LEU A 386 36.08 14.21 36.20
N VAL A 387 36.21 14.29 37.51
CA VAL A 387 37.43 13.98 38.24
C VAL A 387 37.27 12.62 38.91
N SER A 388 38.13 11.66 38.58
CA SER A 388 37.94 10.27 39.02
C SER A 388 39.24 9.60 39.41
N GLN A 389 39.11 8.53 40.21
CA GLN A 389 40.13 7.51 40.44
C GLN A 389 39.47 6.15 40.21
N ASN A 390 39.93 5.41 39.24
CA ASN A 390 39.30 4.16 38.78
C ASN A 390 37.80 4.37 38.46
N GLU A 391 36.90 3.60 39.07
CA GLU A 391 35.45 3.70 38.92
C GLU A 391 34.80 4.81 39.77
N TYR A 392 35.53 5.42 40.70
CA TYR A 392 34.99 6.42 41.61
C TYR A 392 35.11 7.82 41.05
N ILE A 393 33.97 8.43 40.74
CA ILE A 393 33.87 9.83 40.31
C ILE A 393 33.81 10.72 41.56
N HIS A 394 34.69 11.70 41.63
CA HIS A 394 34.85 12.58 42.78
C HIS A 394 34.24 13.96 42.60
N SER A 395 34.00 14.38 41.35
CA SER A 395 33.52 15.73 41.00
C SER A 395 32.02 15.89 41.13
N ILE A 396 31.20 14.83 41.01
CA ILE A 396 29.75 14.96 41.02
C ILE A 396 29.27 15.63 42.29
N GLY A 397 28.56 16.77 42.15
CA GLY A 397 28.00 17.57 43.23
C GLY A 397 29.07 18.32 44.06
N CYS A 398 30.32 18.40 43.63
CA CYS A 398 31.34 19.16 44.32
C CYS A 398 31.11 20.68 44.18
N LYS A 399 31.69 21.47 45.09
CA LYS A 399 31.63 22.93 44.97
C LYS A 399 32.51 23.40 43.82
N ILE A 400 31.97 24.18 42.93
CA ILE A 400 32.63 24.76 41.75
C ILE A 400 32.59 26.28 41.80
N THR A 401 33.69 26.91 41.41
CA THR A 401 33.81 28.38 41.28
C THR A 401 34.59 28.69 40.02
N ALA A 402 34.36 29.86 39.45
CA ALA A 402 35.08 30.27 38.25
C ALA A 402 35.38 31.79 38.25
N ASN A 403 36.48 32.14 37.54
CA ASN A 403 36.83 33.50 37.20
C ASN A 403 36.95 33.65 35.68
N GLY A 404 36.65 34.84 35.16
CA GLY A 404 36.68 35.10 33.72
C GLY A 404 35.39 34.76 32.96
N LEU A 405 34.34 34.30 33.66
CA LEU A 405 33.03 34.07 33.07
C LEU A 405 32.06 35.22 33.32
N PRO A 406 31.10 35.51 32.39
CA PRO A 406 29.98 36.37 32.63
C PRO A 406 29.12 35.92 33.81
N LYS A 407 28.40 36.87 34.47
CA LYS A 407 27.60 36.59 35.68
C LYS A 407 26.53 35.52 35.42
N GLU A 408 25.91 35.56 34.26
CA GLU A 408 24.86 34.59 33.85
C GLU A 408 25.40 33.18 33.75
N ALA A 409 26.67 33.03 33.36
CA ALA A 409 27.33 31.72 33.26
C ALA A 409 27.78 31.17 34.64
N LEU A 410 28.03 32.06 35.63
CA LEU A 410 28.40 31.62 36.98
C LEU A 410 27.26 30.83 37.68
N GLU A 411 25.99 31.17 37.39
CA GLU A 411 24.83 30.48 37.95
C GLU A 411 24.68 29.06 37.35
N GLN A 412 25.23 28.85 36.17
CA GLN A 412 25.19 27.56 35.46
C GLN A 412 26.35 26.61 35.78
N LEU A 413 27.34 27.08 36.52
CA LEU A 413 28.52 26.26 36.85
C LEU A 413 28.21 24.89 37.45
N PRO A 414 27.20 24.69 38.33
CA PRO A 414 26.87 23.37 38.85
C PRO A 414 26.59 22.31 37.77
N ARG A 415 26.20 22.70 36.60
CA ARG A 415 25.96 21.79 35.44
C ARG A 415 27.27 21.10 34.98
N LEU A 416 28.46 21.65 35.27
CA LEU A 416 29.74 21.06 34.92
C LEU A 416 30.17 19.92 35.84
N VAL A 417 29.40 19.65 36.89
CA VAL A 417 29.68 18.64 37.93
C VAL A 417 28.40 17.93 38.39
N ASP A 418 27.38 17.85 37.58
CA ASP A 418 26.09 17.20 37.89
C ASP A 418 26.05 15.73 37.40
N GLY A 419 27.03 15.30 36.65
CA GLY A 419 27.12 13.97 36.07
C GLY A 419 26.27 13.78 34.81
N CYS A 420 25.90 14.89 34.17
CA CYS A 420 25.09 14.89 32.95
C CYS A 420 25.83 15.63 31.82
N SER A 421 25.52 15.26 30.59
CA SER A 421 25.88 16.00 29.39
C SER A 421 24.86 15.67 28.27
N ARG A 422 24.61 16.65 27.40
CA ARG A 422 23.71 16.43 26.24
C ARG A 422 22.31 15.92 26.66
N HIS A 423 21.75 16.49 27.70
CA HIS A 423 20.47 16.10 28.29
C HIS A 423 20.41 14.63 28.77
N ARG A 424 21.55 13.99 29.05
CA ARG A 424 21.63 12.58 29.45
C ARG A 424 22.62 12.38 30.60
N ARG A 425 22.38 11.37 31.40
CA ARG A 425 23.29 10.98 32.48
C ARG A 425 24.51 10.26 31.91
N ILE A 426 25.69 10.65 32.36
CA ILE A 426 26.94 9.96 32.05
C ILE A 426 27.02 8.63 32.83
N MET A 427 27.30 7.57 32.09
CA MET A 427 27.48 6.21 32.63
C MET A 427 28.95 5.87 32.76
N SER A 428 29.28 4.91 33.65
CA SER A 428 30.59 4.30 33.62
C SER A 428 30.78 3.52 32.29
N GLN A 429 32.00 3.48 31.78
CA GLN A 429 32.32 2.77 30.54
C GLN A 429 31.90 1.29 30.61
N GLY A 430 32.14 0.65 31.78
CA GLY A 430 31.78 -0.75 31.97
C GLY A 430 30.26 -1.01 31.93
N GLU A 431 29.49 -0.17 32.64
CA GLU A 431 28.01 -0.27 32.59
C GLU A 431 27.45 -0.02 31.19
N TRP A 432 28.04 0.96 30.49
CA TRP A 432 27.64 1.31 29.13
C TRP A 432 27.91 0.16 28.14
N ILE A 433 29.15 -0.38 28.11
CA ILE A 433 29.53 -1.51 27.24
C ILE A 433 28.70 -2.76 27.56
N ARG A 434 28.47 -3.06 28.85
CA ARG A 434 27.61 -4.15 29.29
C ARG A 434 26.16 -3.93 28.85
N GLY A 435 25.68 -2.69 28.94
CA GLY A 435 24.33 -2.29 28.51
C GLY A 435 24.13 -2.45 27.02
N LEU A 436 25.07 -1.98 26.19
CA LEU A 436 25.08 -2.17 24.75
C LEU A 436 25.07 -3.66 24.36
N ALA A 437 25.91 -4.48 25.03
CA ALA A 437 25.92 -5.92 24.77
C ALA A 437 24.60 -6.61 25.13
N LYS A 438 23.95 -6.20 26.22
CA LYS A 438 22.62 -6.69 26.62
C LYS A 438 21.52 -6.27 25.65
N ARG A 439 21.67 -5.13 25.00
CA ARG A 439 20.70 -4.60 24.03
C ARG A 439 20.66 -5.43 22.75
N ARG A 440 21.80 -5.99 22.31
CA ARG A 440 21.93 -6.76 21.06
C ARG A 440 20.84 -7.84 20.86
N PRO A 441 20.62 -8.79 21.77
CA PRO A 441 19.59 -9.83 21.59
C PRO A 441 18.18 -9.25 21.56
N LEU A 442 17.94 -8.13 22.27
CA LEU A 442 16.65 -7.47 22.31
C LEU A 442 16.35 -6.77 21.00
N ASP A 443 17.30 -6.01 20.44
CA ASP A 443 17.14 -5.32 19.16
C ASP A 443 16.97 -6.34 18.01
N ARG A 444 17.71 -7.45 18.02
CA ARG A 444 17.51 -8.54 17.06
C ARG A 444 16.11 -9.15 17.16
N ARG A 445 15.64 -9.40 18.40
CA ARG A 445 14.29 -9.94 18.59
C ARG A 445 13.22 -8.93 18.18
N LEU A 446 13.43 -7.65 18.47
CA LEU A 446 12.54 -6.56 18.06
C LEU A 446 12.44 -6.51 16.53
N ALA A 447 13.55 -6.54 15.82
CA ALA A 447 13.55 -6.56 14.35
C ALA A 447 12.82 -7.78 13.77
N ALA A 448 13.02 -8.97 14.37
CA ALA A 448 12.30 -10.18 13.98
C ALA A 448 10.78 -10.04 14.24
N VAL A 449 10.37 -9.53 15.39
CA VAL A 449 8.97 -9.30 15.75
C VAL A 449 8.33 -8.29 14.79
N GLU A 450 9.03 -7.21 14.44
CA GLU A 450 8.54 -6.20 13.49
C GLU A 450 8.37 -6.79 12.08
N GLN A 451 9.29 -7.65 11.65
CA GLN A 451 9.15 -8.37 10.40
C GLN A 451 7.95 -9.34 10.42
N GLU A 452 7.79 -10.13 11.52
CA GLU A 452 6.63 -11.01 11.68
C GLU A 452 5.31 -10.23 11.69
N LEU A 453 5.27 -9.08 12.36
CA LEU A 453 4.12 -8.16 12.37
C LEU A 453 3.78 -7.65 10.98
N ALA A 454 4.78 -7.20 10.23
CA ALA A 454 4.57 -6.71 8.87
C ALA A 454 3.94 -7.80 7.97
N VAL A 455 4.46 -9.03 8.05
CA VAL A 455 3.94 -10.19 7.31
C VAL A 455 2.53 -10.54 7.75
N ALA A 456 2.27 -10.62 9.07
CA ALA A 456 0.95 -10.95 9.62
C ALA A 456 -0.10 -9.91 9.23
N ARG A 457 0.23 -8.61 9.30
CA ARG A 457 -0.65 -7.51 8.87
C ARG A 457 -0.93 -7.55 7.37
N ALA A 458 0.09 -7.83 6.54
CA ALA A 458 -0.09 -7.98 5.10
C ALA A 458 -1.03 -9.15 4.76
N ARG A 459 -0.88 -10.30 5.44
CA ARG A 459 -1.80 -11.45 5.30
C ARG A 459 -3.22 -11.12 5.72
N LEU A 460 -3.40 -10.44 6.85
CA LEU A 460 -4.73 -10.03 7.32
C LEU A 460 -5.41 -9.11 6.30
N ARG A 461 -4.70 -8.14 5.74
CA ARG A 461 -5.22 -7.26 4.67
C ARG A 461 -5.64 -8.05 3.43
N ARG A 462 -4.86 -9.06 3.00
CA ARG A 462 -5.23 -9.93 1.87
C ARG A 462 -6.52 -10.70 2.15
N VAL A 463 -6.64 -11.29 3.34
CA VAL A 463 -7.86 -12.00 3.77
C VAL A 463 -9.06 -11.05 3.80
N GLN A 464 -8.92 -9.87 4.37
CA GLN A 464 -9.99 -8.86 4.41
C GLN A 464 -10.41 -8.43 2.99
N LEU A 465 -9.46 -8.20 2.09
CA LEU A 465 -9.75 -7.86 0.69
C LEU A 465 -10.51 -8.99 -0.02
N GLN A 466 -10.09 -10.23 0.16
CA GLN A 466 -10.80 -11.39 -0.38
C GLN A 466 -12.25 -11.45 0.10
N TRP A 467 -12.49 -11.30 1.40
CA TRP A 467 -13.84 -11.24 1.95
C TRP A 467 -14.66 -10.08 1.41
N SER A 468 -14.07 -8.89 1.26
CA SER A 468 -14.74 -7.73 0.67
C SER A 468 -15.16 -7.97 -0.79
N ILE A 469 -14.31 -8.63 -1.58
CA ILE A 469 -14.62 -9.03 -2.96
C ILE A 469 -15.78 -10.04 -2.99
N TRP A 470 -15.75 -11.06 -2.09
CA TRP A 470 -16.83 -12.05 -2.01
C TRP A 470 -18.17 -11.43 -1.61
N ILE A 471 -18.19 -10.58 -0.59
CA ILE A 471 -19.38 -9.88 -0.13
C ILE A 471 -19.91 -8.96 -1.25
N GLY A 472 -19.04 -8.19 -1.89
CA GLY A 472 -19.38 -7.35 -3.04
C GLY A 472 -19.95 -8.15 -4.20
N GLY A 473 -19.36 -9.28 -4.54
CA GLY A 473 -19.85 -10.20 -5.57
C GLY A 473 -21.24 -10.76 -5.26
N LEU A 474 -21.49 -11.18 -4.02
CA LEU A 474 -22.80 -11.65 -3.56
C LEU A 474 -23.87 -10.55 -3.63
N LEU A 475 -23.54 -9.34 -3.23
CA LEU A 475 -24.43 -8.19 -3.33
C LEU A 475 -24.78 -7.86 -4.78
N CYS A 476 -23.78 -7.83 -5.67
CA CYS A 476 -23.99 -7.62 -7.10
C CYS A 476 -24.87 -8.72 -7.72
N LEU A 477 -24.64 -9.98 -7.35
CA LEU A 477 -25.47 -11.11 -7.81
C LEU A 477 -26.91 -10.97 -7.31
N GLY A 478 -27.11 -10.59 -6.05
CA GLY A 478 -28.42 -10.33 -5.47
C GLY A 478 -29.18 -9.22 -6.21
N LEU A 479 -28.51 -8.11 -6.51
CA LEU A 479 -29.08 -7.01 -7.28
C LEU A 479 -29.44 -7.43 -8.72
N LEU A 480 -28.55 -8.20 -9.37
CA LEU A 480 -28.82 -8.75 -10.71
C LEU A 480 -30.05 -9.67 -10.71
N CYS A 481 -30.15 -10.57 -9.75
CA CYS A 481 -31.32 -11.44 -9.58
C CYS A 481 -32.60 -10.62 -9.35
N ALA A 482 -32.56 -9.61 -8.50
CA ALA A 482 -33.70 -8.72 -8.24
C ALA A 482 -34.14 -7.98 -9.51
N MET A 483 -33.20 -7.45 -10.32
CA MET A 483 -33.51 -6.82 -11.61
C MET A 483 -34.12 -7.78 -12.61
N VAL A 484 -33.61 -9.01 -12.70
CA VAL A 484 -34.15 -10.04 -13.58
C VAL A 484 -35.59 -10.41 -13.16
N LEU A 485 -35.82 -10.65 -11.87
CA LEU A 485 -37.14 -10.93 -11.33
C LEU A 485 -38.16 -9.80 -11.60
N GLN A 486 -37.74 -8.56 -11.40
CA GLN A 486 -38.56 -7.38 -11.69
C GLN A 486 -38.91 -7.27 -13.17
N ARG A 487 -37.94 -7.54 -14.09
CA ARG A 487 -38.20 -7.59 -15.52
C ARG A 487 -39.18 -8.68 -15.90
N LEU A 488 -39.06 -9.87 -15.31
CA LEU A 488 -39.99 -10.97 -15.55
C LEU A 488 -41.40 -10.67 -15.05
N GLN A 489 -41.53 -10.06 -13.88
CA GLN A 489 -42.82 -9.60 -13.35
C GLN A 489 -43.47 -8.55 -14.26
N ARG A 490 -42.72 -7.51 -14.68
CA ARG A 490 -43.24 -6.49 -15.61
C ARG A 490 -43.75 -7.10 -16.93
N ARG A 491 -42.99 -8.06 -17.48
CA ARG A 491 -43.45 -8.78 -18.72
C ARG A 491 -44.73 -9.55 -18.50
N ARG A 492 -44.92 -10.21 -17.36
CA ARG A 492 -46.13 -10.95 -16.99
C ARG A 492 -47.34 -10.00 -16.88
N VAL A 493 -47.17 -8.89 -16.17
CA VAL A 493 -48.23 -7.87 -15.98
C VAL A 493 -48.66 -7.28 -17.32
N LEU A 494 -47.71 -6.89 -18.17
CA LEU A 494 -48.00 -6.35 -19.51
C LEU A 494 -48.70 -7.37 -20.39
N GLY A 495 -48.31 -8.63 -20.32
CA GLY A 495 -48.98 -9.71 -21.06
C GLY A 495 -50.43 -9.93 -20.60
N GLN A 496 -50.71 -9.91 -19.31
CA GLN A 496 -52.04 -10.02 -18.73
C GLN A 496 -52.93 -8.83 -19.09
N LEU A 497 -52.39 -7.62 -19.04
CA LEU A 497 -53.11 -6.41 -19.41
C LEU A 497 -53.53 -6.42 -20.89
N LYS A 498 -52.59 -6.80 -21.77
CA LYS A 498 -52.87 -6.94 -23.21
C LYS A 498 -53.96 -7.96 -23.47
N TRP A 499 -53.91 -9.12 -22.84
CA TRP A 499 -54.93 -10.18 -23.01
C TRP A 499 -56.29 -9.73 -22.48
N ARG A 500 -56.37 -9.02 -21.36
CA ARG A 500 -57.61 -8.47 -20.82
C ARG A 500 -58.24 -7.46 -21.77
N ILE A 501 -57.45 -6.47 -22.24
CA ILE A 501 -57.96 -5.45 -23.19
C ILE A 501 -58.51 -6.09 -24.47
N THR A 502 -57.80 -7.10 -25.01
CA THR A 502 -58.24 -7.79 -26.23
C THR A 502 -59.59 -8.51 -26.02
N ARG A 503 -59.76 -9.14 -24.87
CA ARG A 503 -61.00 -9.84 -24.54
C ARG A 503 -62.14 -8.89 -24.26
N ASP A 504 -61.94 -7.83 -23.49
CA ASP A 504 -62.95 -6.83 -23.15
C ASP A 504 -63.49 -6.14 -24.45
N LEU A 505 -62.56 -5.79 -25.37
CA LEU A 505 -62.98 -5.25 -26.70
C LEU A 505 -63.83 -6.24 -27.54
N HIS A 506 -63.49 -7.53 -27.50
CA HIS A 506 -64.21 -8.54 -28.22
C HIS A 506 -65.58 -8.78 -27.61
N ASP A 507 -65.65 -8.91 -26.30
CA ASP A 507 -66.88 -9.34 -25.62
C ASP A 507 -67.91 -8.17 -25.49
N GLU A 508 -67.42 -6.99 -25.16
CA GLU A 508 -68.28 -5.84 -24.86
C GLU A 508 -68.64 -5.00 -26.08
N VAL A 509 -67.66 -4.58 -26.86
CA VAL A 509 -67.89 -3.76 -28.06
C VAL A 509 -68.39 -4.59 -29.22
N GLY A 510 -67.81 -5.83 -29.40
CA GLY A 510 -68.22 -6.71 -30.49
C GLY A 510 -69.66 -7.20 -30.36
N SER A 511 -70.09 -7.54 -29.13
CA SER A 511 -71.47 -7.97 -28.87
C SER A 511 -72.46 -6.83 -29.00
N SER A 512 -72.10 -5.62 -28.52
CA SER A 512 -72.96 -4.44 -28.60
C SER A 512 -73.22 -4.04 -30.07
N LEU A 513 -72.18 -3.98 -30.90
CA LEU A 513 -72.31 -3.68 -32.33
C LEU A 513 -73.07 -4.76 -33.09
N GLY A 514 -72.91 -6.05 -32.71
CA GLY A 514 -73.63 -7.17 -33.24
C GLY A 514 -75.13 -7.09 -32.93
N SER A 515 -75.51 -6.69 -31.74
CA SER A 515 -76.88 -6.47 -31.33
C SER A 515 -77.49 -5.31 -32.07
N ILE A 516 -76.78 -4.19 -32.26
CA ILE A 516 -77.28 -3.05 -33.05
C ILE A 516 -77.52 -3.49 -34.48
N ALA A 517 -76.61 -4.23 -35.11
CA ALA A 517 -76.81 -4.72 -36.48
C ALA A 517 -78.03 -5.66 -36.62
N LEU A 518 -78.26 -6.56 -35.67
CA LEU A 518 -79.37 -7.45 -35.63
C LEU A 518 -80.70 -6.68 -35.41
N THR A 519 -80.70 -5.73 -34.48
CA THR A 519 -81.91 -4.93 -34.20
C THR A 519 -82.30 -4.05 -35.39
N THR A 520 -81.32 -3.43 -36.03
CA THR A 520 -81.61 -2.60 -37.25
C THR A 520 -82.04 -3.48 -38.41
N GLU A 521 -81.53 -4.68 -38.58
CA GLU A 521 -82.02 -5.63 -39.60
C GLU A 521 -83.45 -6.08 -39.35
N GLN A 522 -83.82 -6.33 -38.08
CA GLN A 522 -85.19 -6.64 -37.71
C GLN A 522 -86.16 -5.48 -37.98
N LEU A 523 -85.74 -4.24 -37.66
CA LEU A 523 -86.54 -3.04 -37.94
C LEU A 523 -86.64 -2.75 -39.41
N GLU A 524 -85.64 -3.00 -40.25
CA GLU A 524 -85.63 -2.90 -41.68
C GLU A 524 -86.70 -3.80 -42.33
N HIS A 525 -86.82 -5.03 -41.81
CA HIS A 525 -87.86 -5.97 -42.29
C HIS A 525 -89.25 -5.55 -41.92
N LEU A 526 -89.47 -4.78 -40.87
CA LEU A 526 -90.78 -4.31 -40.41
C LEU A 526 -91.15 -2.93 -40.99
N ALA A 527 -90.21 -2.20 -41.57
CA ALA A 527 -90.41 -0.83 -42.08
C ALA A 527 -91.13 -0.83 -43.41
N PRO A 528 -92.10 0.06 -43.62
CA PRO A 528 -92.74 0.27 -44.93
C PRO A 528 -91.77 0.81 -45.98
N PRO A 529 -91.96 0.56 -47.25
CA PRO A 529 -91.13 1.11 -48.33
C PRO A 529 -91.09 2.63 -48.28
N GLY A 530 -89.89 3.23 -48.17
CA GLY A 530 -89.66 4.67 -48.08
C GLY A 530 -88.30 5.00 -47.41
N GLU A 531 -88.04 6.28 -47.20
CA GLU A 531 -86.83 6.85 -46.71
C GLU A 531 -86.34 6.19 -45.40
N MET A 532 -87.26 5.82 -44.48
CA MET A 532 -86.96 5.12 -43.24
C MET A 532 -86.31 3.74 -43.44
N LYS A 533 -86.72 3.02 -44.50
CA LYS A 533 -86.13 1.70 -44.80
C LYS A 533 -84.67 1.83 -45.32
N GLU A 534 -84.45 2.85 -46.14
CA GLU A 534 -83.14 3.14 -46.67
C GLU A 534 -82.19 3.54 -45.54
N GLU A 535 -82.63 4.40 -44.60
CA GLU A 535 -81.82 4.77 -43.40
C GLU A 535 -81.51 3.58 -42.48
N LEU A 536 -82.45 2.67 -42.26
CA LEU A 536 -82.22 1.45 -41.45
C LEU A 536 -81.27 0.47 -42.17
N THR A 537 -81.37 0.37 -43.51
CA THR A 537 -80.42 -0.43 -44.29
C THR A 537 -79.00 0.13 -44.17
N ASP A 538 -78.82 1.46 -44.24
CA ASP A 538 -77.57 2.12 -44.09
C ASP A 538 -77.01 1.97 -42.68
N LEU A 539 -77.81 2.08 -41.61
CA LEU A 539 -77.40 1.89 -40.21
C LEU A 539 -77.02 0.43 -39.97
N SER A 540 -77.72 -0.55 -40.49
CA SER A 540 -77.36 -1.97 -40.40
C SER A 540 -76.01 -2.24 -41.08
N LEU A 541 -75.82 -1.65 -42.25
CA LEU A 541 -74.56 -1.76 -42.98
C LEU A 541 -73.41 -1.16 -42.20
N MET A 542 -73.59 0.04 -41.62
CA MET A 542 -72.61 0.72 -40.80
C MET A 542 -72.21 -0.10 -39.52
N ALA A 543 -73.22 -0.71 -38.85
CA ALA A 543 -72.97 -1.54 -37.68
C ALA A 543 -72.18 -2.82 -38.01
N ARG A 544 -72.53 -3.47 -39.14
CA ARG A 544 -71.83 -4.65 -39.66
C ARG A 544 -70.37 -4.31 -40.05
N GLU A 545 -70.17 -3.16 -40.70
CA GLU A 545 -68.82 -2.67 -41.04
C GLU A 545 -67.98 -2.36 -39.78
N ALA A 546 -68.58 -1.74 -38.78
CA ALA A 546 -67.90 -1.49 -37.45
C ALA A 546 -67.56 -2.80 -36.80
N CYS A 547 -68.45 -3.82 -36.77
CA CYS A 547 -68.11 -5.15 -36.23
C CYS A 547 -66.98 -5.83 -37.01
N ALA A 548 -66.99 -5.72 -38.33
CA ALA A 548 -65.89 -6.27 -39.13
C ALA A 548 -64.57 -5.58 -38.87
N SER A 549 -64.57 -4.26 -38.71
CA SER A 549 -63.41 -3.44 -38.41
C SER A 549 -62.85 -3.77 -37.03
N LEU A 550 -63.68 -3.95 -35.99
CA LEU A 550 -63.25 -4.34 -34.66
C LEU A 550 -62.59 -5.73 -34.66
N ARG A 551 -63.25 -6.72 -35.33
CA ARG A 551 -62.65 -8.09 -35.44
C ARG A 551 -61.27 -8.05 -36.11
N GLU A 552 -61.11 -7.16 -37.07
CA GLU A 552 -59.85 -7.00 -37.77
C GLU A 552 -58.77 -6.37 -36.87
N VAL A 553 -59.09 -5.36 -36.05
CA VAL A 553 -58.17 -4.77 -35.06
C VAL A 553 -57.77 -5.83 -34.04
N VAL A 554 -58.70 -6.61 -33.49
CA VAL A 554 -58.45 -7.72 -32.57
C VAL A 554 -57.51 -8.77 -33.18
N TRP A 555 -57.78 -9.15 -34.46
CA TRP A 555 -56.97 -10.11 -35.19
C TRP A 555 -55.52 -9.59 -35.43
N VAL A 556 -55.35 -8.29 -35.71
CA VAL A 556 -54.01 -7.68 -35.84
C VAL A 556 -53.25 -7.73 -34.52
N ILE A 557 -53.92 -7.56 -33.39
CA ILE A 557 -53.32 -7.57 -32.06
C ILE A 557 -52.99 -8.99 -31.58
N ASP A 558 -53.83 -9.98 -31.92
CA ASP A 558 -53.72 -11.35 -31.40
C ASP A 558 -52.60 -12.14 -32.09
N GLN A 559 -52.45 -12.05 -33.42
CA GLN A 559 -51.40 -12.75 -34.15
C GLN A 559 -50.14 -11.88 -34.26
N LYS A 560 -49.05 -12.29 -33.59
CA LYS A 560 -47.79 -11.54 -33.60
C LYS A 560 -47.06 -11.50 -34.94
N THR A 561 -47.17 -12.57 -35.74
CA THR A 561 -46.48 -12.70 -37.03
C THR A 561 -47.35 -13.48 -38.02
N ILE A 562 -47.27 -13.13 -39.31
CA ILE A 562 -47.90 -13.85 -40.42
C ILE A 562 -46.90 -13.99 -41.56
N ARG A 563 -46.97 -15.07 -42.35
CA ARG A 563 -46.15 -15.22 -43.56
C ARG A 563 -46.75 -14.48 -44.71
N LEU A 564 -45.93 -13.91 -45.61
CA LEU A 564 -46.38 -13.08 -46.71
C LEU A 564 -47.40 -13.78 -47.60
N PRO A 565 -47.26 -15.05 -48.03
CA PRO A 565 -48.26 -15.71 -48.83
C PRO A 565 -49.65 -15.79 -48.15
N ALA A 566 -49.67 -16.08 -46.84
CA ALA A 566 -50.90 -16.13 -46.06
C ALA A 566 -51.49 -14.75 -45.85
N LEU A 567 -50.74 -13.68 -45.80
CA LEU A 567 -51.21 -12.31 -45.74
C LEU A 567 -51.86 -11.90 -47.10
N LEU A 568 -51.19 -12.19 -48.23
CA LEU A 568 -51.66 -11.90 -49.53
C LEU A 568 -52.99 -12.63 -49.79
N HIS A 569 -53.13 -13.89 -49.45
CA HIS A 569 -54.36 -14.65 -49.55
C HIS A 569 -55.54 -13.98 -48.82
N LYS A 570 -55.27 -13.45 -47.61
CA LYS A 570 -56.24 -12.70 -46.81
C LYS A 570 -56.65 -11.37 -47.46
N LEU A 571 -55.72 -10.70 -48.14
CA LEU A 571 -56.06 -9.48 -48.91
C LEU A 571 -56.94 -9.81 -50.09
N VAL A 572 -56.73 -10.93 -50.81
CA VAL A 572 -57.56 -11.41 -51.87
C VAL A 572 -58.97 -11.74 -51.34
N GLU A 573 -59.09 -12.56 -50.30
CA GLU A 573 -60.36 -12.88 -49.64
C GLU A 573 -61.16 -11.61 -49.29
N ARG A 574 -60.45 -10.56 -48.86
CA ARG A 574 -61.11 -9.28 -48.58
C ARG A 574 -61.57 -8.57 -49.82
N ALA A 575 -60.76 -8.50 -50.86
CA ALA A 575 -61.17 -7.89 -52.16
C ALA A 575 -62.40 -8.58 -52.76
N GLU A 576 -62.38 -9.91 -52.73
CA GLU A 576 -63.55 -10.70 -53.23
C GLU A 576 -64.83 -10.38 -52.43
N ARG A 577 -64.72 -10.24 -51.10
CA ARG A 577 -65.89 -9.95 -50.24
C ARG A 577 -66.44 -8.54 -50.47
N VAL A 578 -65.59 -7.56 -50.68
CA VAL A 578 -65.98 -6.16 -50.82
C VAL A 578 -66.41 -5.83 -52.26
N LEU A 579 -65.75 -6.40 -53.24
CA LEU A 579 -65.97 -6.16 -54.66
C LEU A 579 -66.83 -7.22 -55.30
N GLY A 580 -67.54 -8.08 -54.55
CA GLY A 580 -68.28 -9.24 -55.05
C GLY A 580 -69.40 -8.94 -56.01
N ARG A 581 -69.88 -7.68 -56.19
CA ARG A 581 -70.77 -7.20 -57.19
C ARG A 581 -70.11 -6.65 -58.46
N THR A 582 -68.76 -6.38 -58.32
CA THR A 582 -67.88 -5.93 -59.38
C THR A 582 -67.04 -7.14 -59.79
N GLY A 583 -66.88 -7.42 -61.08
CA GLY A 583 -65.96 -8.51 -61.47
C GLY A 583 -64.58 -8.28 -60.94
N LEU A 584 -63.97 -9.29 -60.28
CA LEU A 584 -62.59 -9.21 -59.77
C LEU A 584 -61.70 -10.18 -60.52
N ALA A 585 -60.70 -9.66 -61.22
CA ALA A 585 -59.60 -10.46 -61.77
C ALA A 585 -58.37 -10.42 -60.77
N VAL A 586 -57.87 -11.56 -60.41
CA VAL A 586 -56.71 -11.67 -59.47
C VAL A 586 -55.55 -12.32 -60.18
N ASP A 587 -54.39 -11.66 -60.11
CA ASP A 587 -53.12 -12.17 -60.62
C ASP A 587 -52.08 -12.14 -59.49
N LEU A 588 -51.67 -13.32 -59.01
CA LEU A 588 -50.76 -13.51 -57.97
C LEU A 588 -49.46 -14.17 -58.46
N PRO A 589 -48.31 -13.86 -57.93
CA PRO A 589 -47.05 -14.46 -58.35
C PRO A 589 -47.01 -15.96 -57.97
N GLN A 590 -46.55 -16.80 -58.93
CA GLN A 590 -46.40 -18.25 -58.69
C GLN A 590 -45.34 -18.53 -57.64
N ASP A 591 -44.25 -17.72 -57.56
CA ASP A 591 -43.19 -17.79 -56.59
C ASP A 591 -43.25 -16.58 -55.64
N CYS A 592 -44.08 -16.67 -54.58
CA CYS A 592 -44.15 -15.64 -53.56
C CYS A 592 -43.12 -15.94 -52.47
N PRO A 593 -42.23 -14.97 -52.10
CA PRO A 593 -41.24 -15.16 -51.05
C PRO A 593 -41.86 -15.52 -49.69
N ASP A 594 -41.40 -16.66 -49.11
CA ASP A 594 -41.87 -17.13 -47.81
C ASP A 594 -41.19 -16.37 -46.69
N LEU A 595 -41.58 -15.14 -46.46
CA LEU A 595 -41.03 -14.27 -45.39
C LEU A 595 -42.05 -14.01 -44.28
N VAL A 596 -41.55 -13.80 -43.08
CA VAL A 596 -42.35 -13.42 -41.91
C VAL A 596 -42.53 -11.91 -41.90
N VAL A 597 -43.78 -11.45 -41.98
CA VAL A 597 -44.13 -10.04 -41.98
C VAL A 597 -44.21 -9.53 -40.53
N SER A 598 -43.53 -8.42 -40.22
CA SER A 598 -43.59 -7.76 -38.92
C SER A 598 -45.00 -7.28 -38.59
N LEU A 599 -45.31 -7.16 -37.28
CA LEU A 599 -46.62 -6.70 -36.82
C LEU A 599 -46.97 -5.31 -37.38
N THR A 600 -45.98 -4.42 -37.41
CA THR A 600 -46.14 -3.04 -37.93
C THR A 600 -46.40 -3.05 -39.44
N ALA A 601 -45.60 -3.78 -40.21
CA ALA A 601 -45.82 -3.90 -41.66
C ALA A 601 -47.16 -4.55 -42.01
N LYS A 602 -47.53 -5.61 -41.32
CA LYS A 602 -48.84 -6.26 -41.43
C LYS A 602 -49.97 -5.24 -41.27
N ARG A 603 -49.92 -4.43 -40.20
CA ARG A 603 -50.94 -3.42 -39.90
C ARG A 603 -51.05 -2.38 -41.00
N HIS A 604 -49.93 -1.79 -41.42
CA HIS A 604 -49.94 -0.75 -42.45
C HIS A 604 -50.41 -1.30 -43.80
N LEU A 605 -49.98 -2.50 -44.18
CA LEU A 605 -50.38 -3.12 -45.44
C LEU A 605 -51.89 -3.43 -45.50
N ILE A 606 -52.43 -4.01 -44.40
CA ILE A 606 -53.86 -4.31 -44.34
C ILE A 606 -54.72 -3.02 -44.43
N MET A 607 -54.32 -1.98 -43.70
CA MET A 607 -55.08 -0.72 -43.70
C MET A 607 -54.93 0.05 -44.99
N PHE A 608 -53.79 0.00 -45.66
CA PHE A 608 -53.62 0.55 -47.01
C PHE A 608 -54.56 -0.15 -48.00
N PHE A 609 -54.50 -1.49 -48.02
CA PHE A 609 -55.33 -2.28 -48.96
C PHE A 609 -56.80 -2.12 -48.68
N LYS A 610 -57.24 -2.00 -47.44
CA LYS A 610 -58.62 -1.73 -47.05
C LYS A 610 -59.09 -0.46 -47.72
N GLU A 611 -58.34 0.62 -47.66
CA GLU A 611 -58.71 1.90 -48.18
C GLU A 611 -58.82 1.86 -49.71
N VAL A 612 -57.91 1.19 -50.40
CA VAL A 612 -57.93 1.05 -51.86
C VAL A 612 -59.17 0.31 -52.33
N VAL A 613 -59.49 -0.85 -51.73
CA VAL A 613 -60.61 -1.69 -52.09
C VAL A 613 -61.95 -0.98 -51.76
N HIS A 614 -61.98 -0.23 -50.64
CA HIS A 614 -63.18 0.55 -50.27
C HIS A 614 -63.45 1.68 -51.25
N ASN A 615 -62.40 2.40 -51.66
CA ASN A 615 -62.56 3.47 -52.68
C ASN A 615 -63.03 2.94 -54.03
N CYS A 616 -62.50 1.77 -54.43
CA CYS A 616 -63.02 1.11 -55.66
C CYS A 616 -64.50 0.73 -55.55
N ALA A 617 -64.90 0.12 -54.41
CA ALA A 617 -66.30 -0.28 -54.23
C ALA A 617 -67.28 0.89 -54.15
N ARG A 618 -66.90 2.00 -53.51
CA ARG A 618 -67.79 3.12 -53.17
C ARG A 618 -67.84 4.21 -54.23
N HIS A 619 -66.73 4.46 -54.90
CA HIS A 619 -66.56 5.65 -55.72
C HIS A 619 -66.34 5.35 -57.21
N ALA A 620 -65.85 4.16 -57.58
CA ALA A 620 -65.46 3.90 -58.96
C ALA A 620 -66.61 3.61 -59.90
N HIS A 621 -67.75 3.09 -59.44
CA HIS A 621 -68.84 2.56 -60.28
C HIS A 621 -68.33 1.60 -61.37
N ALA A 622 -67.28 0.82 -61.02
CA ALA A 622 -66.56 -0.08 -61.91
C ALA A 622 -67.36 -1.37 -62.16
N THR A 623 -67.23 -1.92 -63.37
CA THR A 623 -67.77 -3.25 -63.75
C THR A 623 -66.72 -4.35 -63.58
N LEU A 624 -65.42 -3.97 -63.56
CA LEU A 624 -64.26 -4.86 -63.37
C LEU A 624 -63.20 -4.17 -62.57
N ALA A 625 -62.70 -4.89 -61.59
CA ALA A 625 -61.47 -4.54 -60.86
C ALA A 625 -60.43 -5.61 -61.07
N GLN A 626 -59.15 -5.23 -61.12
CA GLN A 626 -57.99 -6.13 -61.26
C GLN A 626 -57.02 -5.93 -60.10
N LEU A 627 -56.72 -6.98 -59.35
CA LEU A 627 -55.69 -7.02 -58.33
C LEU A 627 -54.52 -7.81 -58.88
N SER A 628 -53.41 -7.17 -59.06
CA SER A 628 -52.13 -7.84 -59.41
C SER A 628 -51.10 -7.66 -58.35
N VAL A 629 -50.38 -8.73 -58.04
CA VAL A 629 -49.23 -8.73 -57.06
C VAL A 629 -48.05 -9.32 -57.79
N THR A 630 -46.90 -8.63 -57.70
CA THR A 630 -45.64 -9.13 -58.20
C THR A 630 -44.55 -8.99 -57.11
N ALA A 631 -43.67 -9.98 -57.02
CA ALA A 631 -42.53 -9.95 -56.11
C ALA A 631 -41.26 -10.27 -56.91
N SER A 632 -40.55 -9.22 -57.31
CA SER A 632 -39.33 -9.31 -58.10
C SER A 632 -38.28 -8.27 -57.62
N ASP A 633 -37.03 -8.51 -57.85
CA ASP A 633 -35.91 -7.58 -57.58
C ASP A 633 -35.90 -7.03 -56.13
N GLY A 634 -36.30 -7.85 -55.15
CA GLY A 634 -36.39 -7.43 -53.75
C GLY A 634 -37.53 -6.47 -53.42
N GLN A 635 -38.47 -6.26 -54.34
CA GLN A 635 -39.64 -5.40 -54.18
C GLN A 635 -40.95 -6.21 -54.23
N LEU A 636 -41.88 -5.87 -53.37
CA LEU A 636 -43.29 -6.30 -53.47
C LEU A 636 -44.08 -5.17 -54.08
N ARG A 637 -44.75 -5.44 -55.22
CA ARG A 637 -45.63 -4.49 -55.87
C ARG A 637 -47.08 -5.04 -55.83
N ILE A 638 -47.95 -4.26 -55.27
CA ILE A 638 -49.43 -4.56 -55.25
C ILE A 638 -50.12 -3.48 -56.02
N SER A 639 -50.87 -3.85 -57.08
CA SER A 639 -51.61 -2.94 -57.89
C SER A 639 -53.11 -3.31 -57.87
N VAL A 640 -53.98 -2.34 -57.69
CA VAL A 640 -55.39 -2.45 -57.82
C VAL A 640 -55.86 -1.44 -58.89
N ALA A 641 -56.41 -1.95 -59.92
CA ALA A 641 -56.94 -1.14 -61.04
C ALA A 641 -58.44 -1.38 -61.19
N ASP A 642 -59.21 -0.35 -61.44
CA ASP A 642 -60.68 -0.41 -61.81
C ASP A 642 -60.91 0.28 -63.13
N ASN A 643 -62.01 -0.15 -63.84
CA ASN A 643 -62.48 0.44 -65.09
C ASN A 643 -63.63 1.41 -64.84
N GLY A 644 -63.63 2.07 -63.66
CA GLY A 644 -64.76 2.94 -63.28
C GLY A 644 -64.72 4.36 -63.88
N CYS A 645 -65.40 5.27 -63.21
CA CYS A 645 -65.54 6.67 -63.70
C CYS A 645 -64.23 7.47 -63.59
N GLY A 646 -63.18 6.98 -62.78
CA GLY A 646 -61.98 7.72 -62.55
C GLY A 646 -62.25 9.14 -62.04
N PHE A 647 -61.14 9.86 -61.78
CA PHE A 647 -61.14 11.25 -61.29
C PHE A 647 -59.85 11.96 -61.69
N ASP A 648 -59.86 13.29 -61.64
CA ASP A 648 -58.65 14.07 -61.82
C ASP A 648 -57.93 14.21 -60.45
N PRO A 649 -56.74 13.60 -60.27
CA PRO A 649 -56.01 13.67 -59.04
C PRO A 649 -55.57 15.08 -58.61
N VAL A 650 -55.52 16.05 -59.53
CA VAL A 650 -55.11 17.43 -59.26
C VAL A 650 -56.32 18.25 -58.77
N SER A 651 -57.54 17.94 -59.20
CA SER A 651 -58.74 18.68 -58.83
C SER A 651 -59.41 18.24 -57.53
N VAL A 652 -59.03 17.03 -57.02
CA VAL A 652 -59.53 16.52 -55.74
C VAL A 652 -58.52 16.90 -54.71
N SER A 653 -58.81 17.89 -53.83
CA SER A 653 -58.01 18.16 -52.65
C SER A 653 -57.83 16.85 -51.90
N ASP A 654 -56.58 16.52 -51.42
CA ASP A 654 -56.25 15.29 -50.74
C ASP A 654 -57.30 14.96 -49.64
N GLY A 655 -58.26 14.13 -50.00
CA GLY A 655 -59.19 13.56 -48.99
C GLY A 655 -58.42 12.74 -47.99
N TRP A 656 -58.90 12.66 -46.75
CA TRP A 656 -58.27 11.93 -45.65
C TRP A 656 -57.80 10.50 -46.03
N GLY A 657 -58.51 9.84 -46.99
CA GLY A 657 -58.13 8.50 -47.44
C GLY A 657 -56.86 8.46 -48.27
N LEU A 658 -56.69 9.37 -49.25
CA LEU A 658 -55.49 9.40 -50.10
C LEU A 658 -54.23 9.81 -49.28
N ALA A 659 -54.35 10.80 -48.39
CA ALA A 659 -53.30 11.22 -47.52
C ALA A 659 -52.85 10.07 -46.57
N SER A 660 -53.81 9.33 -45.98
CA SER A 660 -53.54 8.19 -45.11
C SER A 660 -52.85 7.03 -45.82
N MET A 661 -53.25 6.77 -47.11
CA MET A 661 -52.61 5.75 -47.94
C MET A 661 -51.13 6.11 -48.25
N ARG A 662 -50.83 7.35 -48.60
CA ARG A 662 -49.47 7.83 -48.85
C ARG A 662 -48.62 7.69 -47.60
N GLN A 663 -49.07 8.14 -46.41
CA GLN A 663 -48.38 8.00 -45.15
C GLN A 663 -48.07 6.53 -44.81
N ARG A 664 -49.06 5.62 -45.04
CA ARG A 664 -48.83 4.19 -44.78
C ARG A 664 -47.82 3.55 -45.72
N ALA A 665 -47.80 3.99 -47.00
CA ALA A 665 -46.76 3.56 -47.94
C ALA A 665 -45.36 4.00 -47.50
N GLU A 666 -45.22 5.24 -47.04
CA GLU A 666 -43.95 5.76 -46.47
C GLU A 666 -43.53 5.02 -45.19
N GLU A 667 -44.47 4.75 -44.26
CA GLU A 667 -44.22 3.98 -43.04
C GLU A 667 -43.81 2.53 -43.34
N LEU A 668 -44.21 1.98 -44.49
CA LEU A 668 -43.72 0.70 -45.01
C LEU A 668 -42.37 0.81 -45.73
N GLY A 669 -41.77 1.99 -45.80
CA GLY A 669 -40.53 2.24 -46.54
C GLY A 669 -40.70 2.09 -48.06
N GLY A 670 -41.94 2.19 -48.56
CA GLY A 670 -42.30 2.05 -49.92
C GLY A 670 -42.89 3.37 -50.55
N ALA A 671 -43.43 3.27 -51.72
CA ALA A 671 -44.06 4.39 -52.45
C ALA A 671 -45.41 4.00 -53.02
N MET A 672 -46.32 4.94 -53.02
CA MET A 672 -47.64 4.82 -53.68
C MET A 672 -47.64 5.62 -54.99
N LYS A 673 -48.10 4.97 -56.05
CA LYS A 673 -48.38 5.60 -57.34
C LYS A 673 -49.87 5.55 -57.57
N LEU A 674 -50.44 6.69 -57.94
CA LEU A 674 -51.84 6.83 -58.26
C LEU A 674 -52.00 7.36 -59.72
N ARG A 675 -52.79 6.68 -60.58
CA ARG A 675 -53.14 7.11 -61.91
C ARG A 675 -54.64 7.05 -62.02
N SER A 676 -55.26 8.15 -62.35
CA SER A 676 -56.71 8.22 -62.60
C SER A 676 -57.03 9.33 -63.63
N HIS A 677 -57.92 9.05 -64.50
CA HIS A 677 -58.41 10.04 -65.41
C HIS A 677 -59.95 9.88 -65.51
N PRO A 678 -60.72 10.98 -65.63
CA PRO A 678 -62.19 10.92 -65.79
C PRO A 678 -62.59 10.05 -67.00
N GLY A 679 -63.35 8.98 -66.73
CA GLY A 679 -63.83 8.03 -67.75
C GLY A 679 -62.89 6.86 -68.05
N GLU A 680 -61.68 6.80 -67.48
CA GLU A 680 -60.66 5.77 -67.77
C GLU A 680 -60.37 4.86 -66.55
N GLY A 681 -61.05 5.07 -65.42
CA GLY A 681 -60.84 4.30 -64.20
C GLY A 681 -59.67 4.80 -63.34
N THR A 682 -59.33 4.00 -62.28
CA THR A 682 -58.26 4.34 -61.34
C THR A 682 -57.32 3.15 -61.15
N THR A 683 -56.00 3.44 -61.06
CA THR A 683 -54.98 2.46 -60.71
C THR A 683 -54.21 2.99 -59.54
N VAL A 684 -54.16 2.20 -58.42
CA VAL A 684 -53.37 2.44 -57.24
C VAL A 684 -52.32 1.35 -57.16
N GLU A 685 -51.07 1.74 -57.17
CA GLU A 685 -49.92 0.84 -57.08
C GLU A 685 -49.09 1.15 -55.83
N LEU A 686 -48.76 0.11 -55.02
CA LEU A 686 -47.91 0.18 -53.83
C LEU A 686 -46.64 -0.64 -54.09
N GLU A 687 -45.50 0.01 -54.01
CA GLU A 687 -44.22 -0.61 -54.15
C GLU A 687 -43.54 -0.60 -52.76
N ILE A 688 -43.07 -1.78 -52.26
CA ILE A 688 -42.45 -1.94 -50.91
C ILE A 688 -41.23 -2.81 -51.03
N PRO A 689 -40.06 -2.43 -50.41
CA PRO A 689 -38.94 -3.31 -50.29
C PRO A 689 -39.29 -4.53 -49.40
N LEU A 690 -38.97 -5.74 -49.85
CA LEU A 690 -39.25 -6.98 -49.09
C LEU A 690 -38.60 -6.99 -47.72
N ASP A 691 -37.41 -6.36 -47.60
CA ASP A 691 -36.72 -6.23 -46.31
C ASP A 691 -37.43 -5.33 -45.30
N ALA A 692 -38.19 -4.33 -45.77
CA ALA A 692 -39.00 -3.47 -44.90
C ALA A 692 -40.19 -4.24 -44.28
N LEU A 693 -40.63 -5.32 -44.90
CA LEU A 693 -41.69 -6.18 -44.35
C LEU A 693 -41.18 -7.03 -43.17
N ARG A 694 -39.88 -7.34 -43.13
CA ARG A 694 -39.26 -8.16 -42.07
C ARG A 694 -38.91 -7.36 -40.81
N ASN A 695 -38.52 -6.11 -40.98
CA ASN A 695 -38.00 -5.27 -39.89
C ASN A 695 -39.09 -4.39 -39.27
N GLU A 696 -39.06 -4.23 -37.93
CA GLU A 696 -39.76 -3.11 -37.31
C GLU A 696 -39.11 -1.81 -37.81
N PRO A 697 -39.86 -0.81 -38.33
CA PRO A 697 -39.29 0.45 -38.79
C PRO A 697 -38.48 1.08 -37.64
N ARG A 698 -37.23 1.36 -37.89
CA ARG A 698 -36.38 2.16 -36.96
C ARG A 698 -37.07 3.52 -36.84
N ARG A 699 -37.62 3.82 -35.65
CA ARG A 699 -38.10 5.18 -35.32
C ARG A 699 -36.92 6.13 -35.54
N ALA A 700 -36.95 6.88 -36.63
CA ALA A 700 -36.08 8.05 -36.79
C ALA A 700 -36.50 9.06 -35.72
N TYR A 701 -35.77 9.14 -34.64
CA TYR A 701 -35.84 10.28 -33.74
C TYR A 701 -35.40 11.50 -34.56
N LYS A 702 -36.36 12.31 -35.01
CA LYS A 702 -36.06 13.68 -35.39
C LYS A 702 -35.60 14.40 -34.14
N THR A 703 -34.27 14.57 -33.98
CA THR A 703 -33.72 15.59 -33.11
C THR A 703 -34.11 16.93 -33.72
N SER A 704 -35.12 17.54 -33.16
CA SER A 704 -35.35 18.98 -33.36
C SER A 704 -34.32 19.71 -32.49
N ASN A 705 -33.46 20.51 -33.15
CA ASN A 705 -32.69 21.57 -32.51
C ASN A 705 -33.59 22.53 -31.74
#